data_9bd9f5d71b13d4e8d72751eb23dae0a9
#
_entry.id   9bd9f5d71b13d4e8d72751eb23dae0a9
#
_cell.length_a   1.000
_cell.length_b   1.000
_cell.length_c   1.000
_cell.angle_alpha   90.00
_cell.angle_beta   90.00
_cell.angle_gamma   90.00
#
_symmetry.space_group_name_H-M   'P 1'
#
loop_
_entity.id
_entity.type
_entity.pdbx_description
1 polymer ?
#
loop_
_entity_poly.entity_id
_entity_poly.type
_entity_poly.pdbx_seq_one_letter_code
_entity_poly.pdbx_strand_id
1 'polypeptide(L)'
;MRSLARGPTASSSFVTSSTCTACQRRLLGLPARPAVVGADAMSASRSRSEGAVYRITQRRGITQNYLRRTEEAKKQWAQWAEEIKQGKRQSFASKLKERGFIHDVVGGNYETLDKIITNKRVGIYVGVDPTAPSLHVGHMIPFMVLGWAYLHGIKAVFLLGGSTAKIGDPTGRVESRPLMKSAVRKANIANMHMQLKKLGASFEKIGAKFGYHWEWAWRRALENNSIWWNKVSMNEVMSGMGIHARLGTMLSRDNVKSRLEKGDGMSFAEFTYPLMQAWDYWHLFQKGVQIQVGGSDQYGNILFGIDMIKSILKADPTHELAPKKDEDPDLAKPIGFTTPLLTTSTGEKFGKSAGNAIWLDQDMTSPYDLYQYFMRLPDADMERYLKLFTFYPIPEIEKIMETHNQDPSKRVAHHKLASNFVELVHGPQIAQQVEQQHRLIFSPGSITSANLPLKQEQKTGKTGAINTAVDKTAPQVNAFSGLSPHVTLPRSLVVGQFFHKVLYHAGMVASKAEGHRLIVNGGAHVGSMADATQEMGDALSYVPIKTWPANVTEKFIIDNQLMILRVGKWKVKIIRIVSDEEFEAMGLTAPGWKEPVNPQEYEEDKNLFKNTKKIKGHKVKLPGNSMPKQGPVKVVSLFPERTDGSAQEAEQSPESNSKSETPSSASS
;
A
#
# COMPACT_ATOMS: atom_id res chain seq x y z
N MET A 1 -8.50 50.45 -4.23
CA MET A 1 -9.31 50.35 -5.46
C MET A 1 -8.71 49.32 -6.38
N ARG A 2 -9.44 48.21 -6.62
CA ARG A 2 -9.46 47.31 -7.78
C ARG A 2 -8.12 46.70 -8.21
N SER A 3 -7.94 45.38 -8.39
CA SER A 3 -8.89 44.36 -8.82
C SER A 3 -8.27 42.98 -8.48
N LEU A 4 -9.08 42.13 -7.90
CA LEU A 4 -8.80 40.71 -7.72
C LEU A 4 -8.90 40.00 -9.08
N ALA A 5 -7.79 39.60 -9.65
CA ALA A 5 -7.76 38.66 -10.77
C ALA A 5 -7.98 37.25 -10.24
N ARG A 6 -9.15 36.68 -10.46
CA ARG A 6 -9.42 35.25 -10.27
C ARG A 6 -8.55 34.43 -11.24
N GLY A 7 -7.59 33.71 -10.74
CA GLY A 7 -6.88 32.68 -11.50
C GLY A 7 -7.83 31.52 -11.81
N PRO A 8 -7.72 30.90 -13.00
CA PRO A 8 -8.57 29.78 -13.35
C PRO A 8 -8.21 28.56 -12.52
N THR A 9 -9.20 27.98 -11.86
CA THR A 9 -9.10 26.66 -11.22
C THR A 9 -8.83 25.62 -12.31
N ALA A 10 -7.59 25.16 -12.41
CA ALA A 10 -7.24 24.07 -13.31
C ALA A 10 -7.89 22.78 -12.79
N SER A 11 -9.00 22.38 -13.39
CA SER A 11 -9.59 21.07 -13.20
C SER A 11 -8.65 20.03 -13.80
N SER A 12 -7.98 19.24 -12.95
CA SER A 12 -7.18 18.10 -13.36
C SER A 12 -8.09 17.04 -13.98
N SER A 13 -8.21 17.05 -15.32
CA SER A 13 -8.98 16.04 -16.02
C SER A 13 -8.21 14.73 -16.11
N PHE A 14 -8.65 13.73 -15.34
CA PHE A 14 -8.40 12.35 -15.71
C PHE A 14 -9.09 12.09 -17.05
N VAL A 15 -8.33 11.71 -18.06
CA VAL A 15 -8.91 11.21 -19.30
C VAL A 15 -9.39 9.79 -19.02
N THR A 16 -10.61 9.65 -18.53
CA THR A 16 -11.30 8.38 -18.55
C THR A 16 -11.78 8.15 -19.97
N SER A 17 -11.36 7.08 -20.61
CA SER A 17 -11.98 6.62 -21.83
C SER A 17 -13.48 6.47 -21.57
N SER A 18 -14.28 7.16 -22.39
CA SER A 18 -15.71 7.40 -22.24
C SER A 18 -16.49 6.15 -21.81
N THR A 19 -16.97 6.13 -20.59
CA THR A 19 -18.14 5.32 -20.21
C THR A 19 -19.39 5.99 -20.82
N CYS A 20 -20.20 5.19 -21.52
CA CYS A 20 -21.46 5.61 -22.12
C CYS A 20 -22.35 6.31 -21.08
N THR A 21 -22.95 7.43 -21.47
CA THR A 21 -23.86 8.25 -20.63
C THR A 21 -25.03 7.44 -20.03
N ALA A 22 -25.43 6.34 -20.68
CA ALA A 22 -26.42 5.41 -20.18
C ALA A 22 -25.94 4.57 -18.98
N CYS A 23 -24.64 4.26 -18.92
CA CYS A 23 -24.05 3.54 -17.78
C CYS A 23 -23.86 4.44 -16.56
N GLN A 24 -23.58 5.73 -16.75
CA GLN A 24 -23.49 6.69 -15.65
C GLN A 24 -24.84 6.93 -14.96
N ARG A 25 -25.95 6.93 -15.70
CA ARG A 25 -27.29 7.10 -15.11
C ARG A 25 -27.77 5.90 -14.29
N ARG A 26 -27.35 4.68 -14.66
CA ARG A 26 -27.68 3.47 -13.87
C ARG A 26 -26.91 3.37 -12.55
N LEU A 27 -25.75 4.00 -12.46
CA LEU A 27 -24.95 4.03 -11.23
C LEU A 27 -25.42 5.08 -10.21
N LEU A 28 -26.22 6.07 -10.65
CA LEU A 28 -26.66 7.18 -9.80
C LEU A 28 -28.12 7.10 -9.37
N GLY A 29 -28.83 6.00 -9.66
CA GLY A 29 -30.18 5.74 -9.14
C GLY A 29 -31.26 6.78 -9.51
N LEU A 30 -31.11 7.53 -10.61
CA LEU A 30 -32.08 8.53 -11.02
C LEU A 30 -33.21 7.92 -11.85
N PRO A 31 -34.49 8.27 -11.56
CA PRO A 31 -35.63 7.69 -12.24
C PRO A 31 -35.71 8.08 -13.73
N ALA A 32 -36.16 7.12 -14.54
CA ALA A 32 -36.40 7.33 -15.96
C ALA A 32 -37.59 8.28 -16.20
N ARG A 33 -37.42 9.26 -17.07
CA ARG A 33 -38.53 10.10 -17.52
C ARG A 33 -39.52 9.28 -18.35
N PRO A 34 -40.85 9.48 -18.19
CA PRO A 34 -41.85 8.77 -18.96
C PRO A 34 -41.81 9.20 -20.45
N ALA A 35 -41.95 8.22 -21.33
CA ALA A 35 -42.09 8.43 -22.76
C ALA A 35 -43.48 9.03 -23.04
N VAL A 36 -43.54 10.15 -23.75
CA VAL A 36 -44.75 10.70 -24.29
C VAL A 36 -45.13 9.90 -25.56
N VAL A 37 -46.21 9.18 -25.47
CA VAL A 37 -46.87 8.54 -26.62
C VAL A 37 -47.76 9.59 -27.30
N GLY A 38 -47.43 9.98 -28.52
CA GLY A 38 -48.31 10.70 -29.42
C GLY A 38 -48.61 9.82 -30.62
N ALA A 39 -49.84 9.40 -30.70
CA ALA A 39 -50.39 8.77 -31.91
C ALA A 39 -50.66 9.85 -32.94
N ASP A 40 -50.33 9.57 -34.21
CA ASP A 40 -51.28 9.74 -35.31
C ASP A 40 -50.70 9.10 -36.60
N ALA A 41 -51.56 8.26 -37.16
CA ALA A 41 -51.33 7.59 -38.44
C ALA A 41 -51.79 8.49 -39.57
N MET A 42 -50.97 8.61 -40.64
CA MET A 42 -51.48 8.69 -42.00
C MET A 42 -50.44 8.30 -43.05
N SER A 43 -50.88 7.44 -43.94
CA SER A 43 -50.21 6.84 -45.07
C SER A 43 -49.75 7.88 -46.11
N ALA A 44 -48.54 7.73 -46.64
CA ALA A 44 -48.20 8.06 -48.03
C ALA A 44 -46.96 7.33 -48.51
N SER A 45 -47.16 6.50 -49.50
CA SER A 45 -46.15 5.91 -50.35
C SER A 45 -45.31 6.97 -51.07
N ARG A 46 -43.98 6.88 -51.02
CA ARG A 46 -43.08 7.34 -52.10
C ARG A 46 -41.62 6.92 -51.90
N SER A 47 -41.16 6.27 -52.95
CA SER A 47 -39.79 6.22 -53.55
C SER A 47 -38.56 6.19 -52.64
N ARG A 48 -37.83 5.08 -52.80
CA ARG A 48 -36.41 4.95 -52.46
C ARG A 48 -35.60 6.08 -53.04
N SER A 49 -35.03 6.92 -52.19
CA SER A 49 -33.80 7.66 -52.49
C SER A 49 -32.79 7.30 -51.40
N GLU A 50 -31.63 6.87 -51.84
CA GLU A 50 -30.48 6.60 -50.98
C GLU A 50 -30.07 7.84 -50.19
N GLY A 51 -30.58 7.94 -48.98
CA GLY A 51 -30.15 8.92 -48.01
C GLY A 51 -28.99 8.37 -47.23
N ALA A 52 -27.77 8.76 -47.57
CA ALA A 52 -26.60 8.53 -46.75
C ALA A 52 -26.86 9.04 -45.35
N VAL A 53 -27.01 8.11 -44.41
CA VAL A 53 -27.05 8.41 -42.96
C VAL A 53 -25.67 8.93 -42.61
N TYR A 54 -25.48 10.26 -42.63
CA TYR A 54 -24.32 10.88 -41.98
C TYR A 54 -24.39 10.55 -40.49
N ARG A 55 -23.72 9.48 -40.10
CA ARG A 55 -23.24 9.30 -38.72
C ARG A 55 -22.27 10.45 -38.47
N ILE A 56 -22.74 11.53 -37.88
CA ILE A 56 -21.90 12.53 -37.26
C ILE A 56 -21.22 11.81 -36.08
N THR A 57 -20.15 11.10 -36.36
CA THR A 57 -19.14 10.78 -35.35
C THR A 57 -18.59 12.16 -34.96
N GLN A 58 -19.01 12.68 -33.81
CA GLN A 58 -18.30 13.78 -33.15
C GLN A 58 -16.87 13.30 -32.87
N ARG A 59 -16.01 13.41 -33.87
CA ARG A 59 -14.57 13.48 -33.63
C ARG A 59 -14.39 14.78 -32.84
N ARG A 60 -14.10 14.68 -31.55
CA ARG A 60 -13.65 15.86 -30.79
C ARG A 60 -12.46 16.40 -31.57
N GLY A 61 -12.67 17.50 -32.26
CA GLY A 61 -11.63 18.15 -33.05
C GLY A 61 -10.46 18.45 -32.11
N ILE A 62 -9.26 18.13 -32.55
CA ILE A 62 -8.03 18.51 -31.87
C ILE A 62 -8.02 20.03 -31.85
N THR A 63 -8.16 20.64 -30.68
CA THR A 63 -8.21 22.11 -30.59
C THR A 63 -6.82 22.69 -30.87
N GLN A 64 -6.76 23.87 -31.49
CA GLN A 64 -5.50 24.58 -31.75
C GLN A 64 -4.69 24.78 -30.46
N ASN A 65 -5.36 25.01 -29.34
CA ASN A 65 -4.72 25.08 -28.03
C ASN A 65 -4.02 23.77 -27.62
N TYR A 66 -4.60 22.62 -27.95
CA TYR A 66 -3.95 21.32 -27.70
C TYR A 66 -2.70 21.15 -28.55
N LEU A 67 -2.74 21.50 -29.83
CA LEU A 67 -1.57 21.44 -30.70
C LEU A 67 -0.46 22.35 -30.21
N ARG A 68 -0.77 23.62 -29.90
CA ARG A 68 0.19 24.57 -29.35
C ARG A 68 0.86 24.05 -28.09
N ARG A 69 0.09 23.59 -27.09
CA ARG A 69 0.64 23.01 -25.84
C ARG A 69 1.50 21.78 -26.10
N THR A 70 1.17 20.99 -27.11
CA THR A 70 1.97 19.81 -27.47
C THR A 70 3.31 20.22 -28.07
N GLU A 71 3.33 21.25 -28.89
CA GLU A 71 4.56 21.82 -29.47
C GLU A 71 5.43 22.49 -28.41
N GLU A 72 4.83 23.28 -27.53
CA GLU A 72 5.53 23.87 -26.38
C GLU A 72 6.20 22.79 -25.51
N ALA A 73 5.45 21.71 -25.22
CA ALA A 73 5.98 20.59 -24.46
C ALA A 73 7.14 19.87 -25.18
N LYS A 74 7.09 19.74 -26.51
CA LYS A 74 8.20 19.17 -27.28
C LYS A 74 9.44 20.05 -27.24
N LYS A 75 9.27 21.36 -27.37
CA LYS A 75 10.37 22.34 -27.29
C LYS A 75 11.03 22.30 -25.91
N GLN A 76 10.24 22.35 -24.85
CA GLN A 76 10.75 22.26 -23.48
C GLN A 76 11.49 20.93 -23.21
N TRP A 77 10.98 19.82 -23.74
CA TRP A 77 11.64 18.54 -23.61
C TRP A 77 13.00 18.52 -24.33
N ALA A 78 13.05 19.03 -25.56
CA ALA A 78 14.30 19.14 -26.33
C ALA A 78 15.34 20.02 -25.61
N GLN A 79 14.91 21.13 -25.01
CA GLN A 79 15.78 21.97 -24.20
C GLN A 79 16.35 21.19 -22.99
N TRP A 80 15.51 20.46 -22.28
CA TRP A 80 15.96 19.63 -21.15
C TRP A 80 16.93 18.52 -21.57
N ALA A 81 16.65 17.89 -22.72
CA ALA A 81 17.55 16.88 -23.26
C ALA A 81 18.93 17.45 -23.54
N GLU A 82 19.00 18.69 -24.06
CA GLU A 82 20.26 19.38 -24.29
C GLU A 82 20.96 19.78 -22.99
N GLU A 83 20.23 20.29 -21.99
CA GLU A 83 20.75 20.57 -20.65
C GLU A 83 21.32 19.31 -19.97
N ILE A 84 20.69 18.14 -20.16
CA ILE A 84 21.17 16.84 -19.66
C ILE A 84 22.46 16.43 -20.36
N LYS A 85 22.54 16.54 -21.70
CA LYS A 85 23.75 16.24 -22.47
C LYS A 85 24.95 17.14 -22.07
N GLN A 86 24.67 18.39 -21.74
CA GLN A 86 25.66 19.35 -21.26
C GLN A 86 26.01 19.16 -19.77
N GLY A 87 25.41 18.19 -19.07
CA GLY A 87 25.66 17.97 -17.64
C GLY A 87 25.04 19.03 -16.71
N LYS A 88 24.26 19.98 -17.24
CA LYS A 88 23.58 21.02 -16.44
C LYS A 88 22.36 20.54 -15.69
N ARG A 89 21.81 19.41 -16.11
CA ARG A 89 20.61 18.78 -15.52
C ARG A 89 20.82 17.29 -15.38
N GLN A 90 20.42 16.75 -14.24
CA GLN A 90 20.41 15.31 -14.03
C GLN A 90 19.28 14.66 -14.86
N SER A 91 19.58 13.55 -15.52
CA SER A 91 18.58 12.77 -16.26
C SER A 91 17.56 12.12 -15.33
N PHE A 92 16.39 11.79 -15.87
CA PHE A 92 15.36 11.11 -15.08
C PHE A 92 15.79 9.69 -14.65
N ALA A 93 16.45 8.94 -15.52
CA ALA A 93 16.97 7.61 -15.18
C ALA A 93 18.03 7.69 -14.09
N SER A 94 18.91 8.71 -14.13
CA SER A 94 19.90 8.96 -13.07
C SER A 94 19.24 9.25 -11.72
N LYS A 95 18.18 10.07 -11.69
CA LYS A 95 17.40 10.33 -10.46
C LYS A 95 16.76 9.06 -9.90
N LEU A 96 16.20 8.20 -10.77
CA LEU A 96 15.64 6.93 -10.32
C LEU A 96 16.70 5.97 -9.78
N LYS A 97 17.89 5.94 -10.40
CA LYS A 97 19.03 5.12 -9.96
C LYS A 97 19.54 5.58 -8.59
N GLU A 98 19.75 6.88 -8.42
CA GLU A 98 20.19 7.50 -7.15
C GLU A 98 19.23 7.23 -5.99
N ARG A 99 17.92 7.16 -6.30
CA ARG A 99 16.89 6.81 -5.33
C ARG A 99 16.76 5.31 -5.06
N GLY A 100 17.43 4.47 -5.86
CA GLY A 100 17.38 3.02 -5.72
C GLY A 100 16.11 2.37 -6.32
N PHE A 101 15.43 3.04 -7.26
CA PHE A 101 14.27 2.45 -7.94
C PHE A 101 14.63 1.45 -9.03
N ILE A 102 15.80 1.60 -9.66
CA ILE A 102 16.23 0.70 -10.74
C ILE A 102 17.00 -0.47 -10.11
N HIS A 103 16.41 -1.66 -10.16
CA HIS A 103 17.05 -2.90 -9.74
C HIS A 103 17.71 -3.56 -10.95
N ASP A 104 16.94 -3.94 -11.98
CA ASP A 104 17.45 -4.48 -13.24
C ASP A 104 16.82 -3.77 -14.42
N VAL A 105 17.58 -3.51 -15.48
CA VAL A 105 17.05 -3.04 -16.75
C VAL A 105 16.77 -4.27 -17.63
N VAL A 106 15.59 -4.29 -18.27
CA VAL A 106 15.10 -5.42 -19.06
C VAL A 106 14.98 -5.03 -20.52
N GLY A 107 15.57 -5.83 -21.39
CA GLY A 107 15.53 -5.62 -22.85
C GLY A 107 16.60 -4.69 -23.41
N GLY A 108 17.49 -4.17 -22.56
CA GLY A 108 18.63 -3.31 -22.85
C GLY A 108 19.52 -3.15 -21.63
N ASN A 109 20.31 -2.10 -21.64
CA ASN A 109 21.14 -1.69 -20.50
C ASN A 109 20.68 -0.32 -19.96
N TYR A 110 21.34 0.15 -18.88
CA TYR A 110 21.03 1.43 -18.26
C TYR A 110 21.20 2.61 -19.23
N GLU A 111 22.26 2.58 -20.05
CA GLU A 111 22.58 3.63 -21.02
C GLU A 111 21.49 3.75 -22.09
N THR A 112 20.95 2.60 -22.55
CA THR A 112 19.81 2.57 -23.48
C THR A 112 18.54 3.15 -22.82
N LEU A 113 18.26 2.81 -21.58
CA LEU A 113 17.12 3.35 -20.83
C LEU A 113 17.24 4.88 -20.69
N ASP A 114 18.40 5.36 -20.28
CA ASP A 114 18.67 6.79 -20.08
C ASP A 114 18.61 7.56 -21.40
N LYS A 115 19.17 6.99 -22.48
CA LYS A 115 19.12 7.54 -23.84
C LYS A 115 17.67 7.69 -24.35
N ILE A 116 16.83 6.67 -24.16
CA ILE A 116 15.42 6.72 -24.56
C ILE A 116 14.68 7.81 -23.80
N ILE A 117 14.79 7.82 -22.47
CA ILE A 117 14.06 8.75 -21.61
C ILE A 117 14.52 10.19 -21.84
N THR A 118 15.80 10.42 -22.11
CA THR A 118 16.33 11.75 -22.33
C THR A 118 15.92 12.33 -23.69
N ASN A 119 16.08 11.55 -24.76
CA ASN A 119 15.86 12.07 -26.10
C ASN A 119 14.40 11.98 -26.57
N LYS A 120 13.57 11.17 -25.94
CA LYS A 120 12.20 10.94 -26.36
C LYS A 120 11.22 11.05 -25.19
N ARG A 121 10.17 11.83 -25.39
CA ARG A 121 9.07 11.94 -24.41
C ARG A 121 8.17 10.72 -24.49
N VAL A 122 8.55 9.65 -23.81
CA VAL A 122 7.85 8.35 -23.80
C VAL A 122 6.86 8.24 -22.66
N GLY A 123 6.00 7.20 -22.70
CA GLY A 123 5.18 6.81 -21.56
C GLY A 123 5.82 5.67 -20.76
N ILE A 124 5.52 5.66 -19.46
CA ILE A 124 5.87 4.60 -18.52
C ILE A 124 4.58 4.02 -17.93
N TYR A 125 4.49 2.71 -17.76
CA TYR A 125 3.36 2.09 -17.09
C TYR A 125 3.75 1.09 -16.01
N VAL A 126 2.85 0.95 -15.04
CA VAL A 126 2.87 -0.08 -13.99
C VAL A 126 1.51 -0.76 -13.99
N GLY A 127 1.50 -2.08 -14.03
CA GLY A 127 0.30 -2.91 -13.94
C GLY A 127 0.10 -3.48 -12.54
N VAL A 128 -1.17 -3.65 -12.14
CA VAL A 128 -1.55 -4.37 -10.92
C VAL A 128 -2.84 -5.15 -11.15
N ASP A 129 -2.84 -6.42 -10.72
CA ASP A 129 -4.02 -7.27 -10.73
C ASP A 129 -4.84 -7.10 -9.46
N PRO A 130 -6.16 -6.82 -9.54
CA PRO A 130 -7.04 -6.68 -8.39
C PRO A 130 -7.39 -8.04 -7.74
N THR A 131 -6.36 -8.75 -7.29
CA THR A 131 -6.46 -10.05 -6.61
C THR A 131 -6.71 -9.94 -5.10
N ALA A 132 -6.71 -8.72 -4.58
CA ALA A 132 -7.03 -8.37 -3.20
C ALA A 132 -7.92 -7.11 -3.17
N PRO A 133 -8.61 -6.81 -2.05
CA PRO A 133 -9.48 -5.63 -1.97
C PRO A 133 -8.74 -4.30 -2.05
N SER A 134 -7.46 -4.28 -1.71
CA SER A 134 -6.65 -3.07 -1.61
C SER A 134 -5.23 -3.27 -2.14
N LEU A 135 -4.56 -2.17 -2.44
CA LEU A 135 -3.11 -2.11 -2.54
C LEU A 135 -2.48 -2.24 -1.15
N HIS A 136 -1.23 -2.66 -1.09
CA HIS A 136 -0.41 -2.69 0.13
C HIS A 136 0.90 -1.92 -0.09
N VAL A 137 1.64 -1.63 0.98
CA VAL A 137 2.88 -0.84 0.96
C VAL A 137 3.88 -1.36 -0.10
N GLY A 138 3.98 -2.68 -0.30
CA GLY A 138 4.88 -3.28 -1.30
C GLY A 138 4.57 -2.89 -2.75
N HIS A 139 3.31 -2.60 -3.08
CA HIS A 139 2.93 -2.10 -4.41
C HIS A 139 3.37 -0.65 -4.64
N MET A 140 3.68 0.09 -3.55
CA MET A 140 3.97 1.52 -3.68
C MET A 140 5.30 1.80 -4.38
N ILE A 141 6.31 0.92 -4.29
CA ILE A 141 7.61 1.18 -4.91
C ILE A 141 7.49 1.41 -6.43
N PRO A 142 6.91 0.50 -7.25
CA PRO A 142 6.72 0.77 -8.66
C PRO A 142 5.75 1.93 -8.93
N PHE A 143 4.72 2.15 -8.09
CA PHE A 143 3.84 3.31 -8.25
C PHE A 143 4.52 4.64 -7.92
N MET A 144 5.49 4.68 -7.01
CA MET A 144 6.32 5.88 -6.79
C MET A 144 7.13 6.25 -8.03
N VAL A 145 7.59 5.25 -8.81
CA VAL A 145 8.21 5.52 -10.13
C VAL A 145 7.24 6.26 -11.04
N LEU A 146 5.96 5.85 -11.10
CA LEU A 146 4.95 6.59 -11.87
C LEU A 146 4.72 8.00 -11.33
N GLY A 147 4.74 8.19 -10.02
CA GLY A 147 4.67 9.51 -9.40
C GLY A 147 5.83 10.40 -9.85
N TRP A 148 7.05 9.91 -9.77
CA TRP A 148 8.23 10.60 -10.25
C TRP A 148 8.20 10.88 -11.76
N ALA A 149 7.77 9.90 -12.58
CA ALA A 149 7.61 10.06 -14.01
C ALA A 149 6.63 11.19 -14.35
N TYR A 150 5.47 11.18 -13.69
CA TYR A 150 4.45 12.21 -13.84
C TYR A 150 4.99 13.62 -13.51
N LEU A 151 5.69 13.75 -12.39
CA LEU A 151 6.28 15.01 -11.95
C LEU A 151 7.42 15.51 -12.85
N HIS A 152 8.01 14.62 -13.66
CA HIS A 152 9.05 14.96 -14.65
C HIS A 152 8.51 15.06 -16.09
N GLY A 153 7.22 15.15 -16.28
CA GLY A 153 6.63 15.35 -17.61
C GLY A 153 6.53 14.12 -18.49
N ILE A 154 6.81 12.96 -17.96
CA ILE A 154 6.67 11.67 -18.62
C ILE A 154 5.22 11.21 -18.47
N LYS A 155 4.64 10.61 -19.52
CA LYS A 155 3.30 10.05 -19.45
C LYS A 155 3.29 8.85 -18.50
N ALA A 156 2.60 8.99 -17.35
CA ALA A 156 2.46 7.94 -16.35
C ALA A 156 1.14 7.18 -16.53
N VAL A 157 1.19 5.87 -16.74
CA VAL A 157 0.01 5.03 -16.96
C VAL A 157 -0.12 4.00 -15.84
N PHE A 158 -1.21 4.09 -15.11
CA PHE A 158 -1.64 3.08 -14.15
C PHE A 158 -2.49 2.06 -14.90
N LEU A 159 -2.08 0.80 -14.93
CA LEU A 159 -2.82 -0.27 -15.58
C LEU A 159 -3.48 -1.18 -14.54
N LEU A 160 -4.80 -1.23 -14.56
CA LEU A 160 -5.57 -2.15 -13.73
C LEU A 160 -5.89 -3.42 -14.51
N GLY A 161 -5.45 -4.57 -14.02
CA GLY A 161 -5.58 -5.88 -14.62
C GLY A 161 -6.96 -6.51 -14.44
N GLY A 162 -8.03 -5.86 -14.91
CA GLY A 162 -9.40 -6.37 -14.73
C GLY A 162 -9.67 -7.69 -15.44
N SER A 163 -8.98 -7.97 -16.55
CA SER A 163 -9.08 -9.25 -17.28
C SER A 163 -8.01 -10.24 -16.81
N THR A 164 -6.78 -9.81 -16.62
CA THR A 164 -5.68 -10.67 -16.13
C THR A 164 -5.95 -11.20 -14.73
N ALA A 165 -6.64 -10.45 -13.87
CA ALA A 165 -7.07 -10.92 -12.54
C ALA A 165 -8.06 -12.09 -12.54
N LYS A 166 -8.66 -12.43 -13.69
CA LYS A 166 -9.50 -13.64 -13.79
C LYS A 166 -8.65 -14.92 -13.69
N ILE A 167 -7.40 -14.81 -14.10
CA ILE A 167 -6.41 -15.89 -14.08
C ILE A 167 -5.48 -15.68 -12.89
N GLY A 168 -4.88 -14.49 -12.78
CA GLY A 168 -3.87 -14.12 -11.81
C GLY A 168 -2.48 -14.57 -12.18
N ASP A 169 -1.48 -13.72 -11.90
CA ASP A 169 -0.08 -14.00 -12.20
C ASP A 169 0.42 -15.24 -11.44
N PRO A 170 0.95 -16.26 -12.13
CA PRO A 170 1.53 -17.44 -11.51
C PRO A 170 2.93 -17.22 -10.96
N THR A 171 3.58 -16.08 -11.24
CA THR A 171 4.96 -15.79 -10.87
C THR A 171 5.18 -15.85 -9.35
N GLY A 172 6.19 -16.63 -8.92
CA GLY A 172 6.56 -16.79 -7.53
C GLY A 172 5.51 -17.52 -6.67
N ARG A 173 4.69 -18.37 -7.29
CA ARG A 173 3.74 -19.26 -6.63
C ARG A 173 3.99 -20.71 -6.97
N VAL A 174 3.81 -21.56 -5.99
CA VAL A 174 3.92 -23.02 -6.11
C VAL A 174 2.57 -23.66 -6.43
N GLU A 175 1.47 -23.04 -5.98
CA GLU A 175 0.10 -23.55 -6.13
C GLU A 175 -0.76 -22.63 -6.99
N SER A 176 -1.77 -23.19 -7.66
CA SER A 176 -2.78 -22.45 -8.39
C SER A 176 -3.63 -21.57 -7.45
N ARG A 177 -4.05 -20.42 -7.93
CA ARG A 177 -4.98 -19.58 -7.18
C ARG A 177 -6.38 -20.17 -7.20
N PRO A 178 -7.10 -20.19 -6.07
CA PRO A 178 -8.52 -20.49 -6.09
C PRO A 178 -9.26 -19.45 -6.93
N LEU A 179 -10.27 -19.91 -7.67
CA LEU A 179 -11.06 -19.02 -8.53
C LEU A 179 -11.84 -18.01 -7.67
N MET A 180 -11.59 -16.73 -7.92
CA MET A 180 -12.28 -15.65 -7.25
C MET A 180 -13.70 -15.49 -7.76
N LYS A 181 -14.70 -15.42 -6.83
CA LYS A 181 -16.10 -15.13 -7.18
C LYS A 181 -16.19 -13.80 -7.95
N SER A 182 -17.03 -13.76 -8.99
CA SER A 182 -17.16 -12.58 -9.87
C SER A 182 -17.54 -11.30 -9.13
N ALA A 183 -18.40 -11.38 -8.11
CA ALA A 183 -18.78 -10.23 -7.29
C ALA A 183 -17.58 -9.65 -6.52
N VAL A 184 -16.77 -10.51 -5.87
CA VAL A 184 -15.56 -10.10 -5.15
C VAL A 184 -14.57 -9.45 -6.09
N ARG A 185 -14.32 -10.03 -7.26
CA ARG A 185 -13.41 -9.46 -8.27
C ARG A 185 -13.88 -8.07 -8.73
N LYS A 186 -15.19 -7.89 -8.98
CA LYS A 186 -15.75 -6.59 -9.39
C LYS A 186 -15.58 -5.54 -8.28
N ALA A 187 -15.79 -5.92 -7.03
CA ALA A 187 -15.56 -5.05 -5.87
C ALA A 187 -14.07 -4.65 -5.76
N ASN A 188 -13.15 -5.61 -5.87
CA ASN A 188 -11.71 -5.34 -5.84
C ASN A 188 -11.29 -4.39 -6.97
N ILE A 189 -11.81 -4.59 -8.20
CA ILE A 189 -11.55 -3.68 -9.34
C ILE A 189 -12.00 -2.26 -9.01
N ALA A 190 -13.21 -2.10 -8.46
CA ALA A 190 -13.74 -0.78 -8.10
C ALA A 190 -12.90 -0.11 -7.00
N ASN A 191 -12.57 -0.84 -5.94
CA ASN A 191 -11.77 -0.33 -4.82
C ASN A 191 -10.37 0.09 -5.27
N MET A 192 -9.65 -0.77 -5.99
CA MET A 192 -8.31 -0.43 -6.48
C MET A 192 -8.35 0.71 -7.51
N HIS A 193 -9.37 0.78 -8.37
CA HIS A 193 -9.54 1.91 -9.28
C HIS A 193 -9.61 3.24 -8.52
N MET A 194 -10.41 3.30 -7.45
CA MET A 194 -10.54 4.49 -6.63
C MET A 194 -9.24 4.83 -5.87
N GLN A 195 -8.54 3.82 -5.36
CA GLN A 195 -7.25 4.01 -4.71
C GLN A 195 -6.20 4.57 -5.67
N LEU A 196 -6.06 3.99 -6.87
CA LEU A 196 -5.12 4.48 -7.89
C LEU A 196 -5.46 5.90 -8.36
N LYS A 197 -6.75 6.23 -8.49
CA LYS A 197 -7.20 7.57 -8.82
C LYS A 197 -6.82 8.58 -7.73
N LYS A 198 -7.04 8.23 -6.47
CA LYS A 198 -6.66 9.05 -5.30
C LYS A 198 -5.15 9.22 -5.23
N LEU A 199 -4.39 8.13 -5.39
CA LEU A 199 -2.92 8.15 -5.38
C LEU A 199 -2.35 9.08 -6.46
N GLY A 200 -2.85 8.99 -7.70
CA GLY A 200 -2.43 9.89 -8.78
C GLY A 200 -2.70 11.37 -8.47
N ALA A 201 -3.82 11.70 -7.79
CA ALA A 201 -4.10 13.07 -7.35
C ALA A 201 -3.17 13.50 -6.20
N SER A 202 -2.80 12.59 -5.32
CA SER A 202 -1.87 12.87 -4.22
C SER A 202 -0.46 13.16 -4.72
N PHE A 203 0.04 12.46 -5.75
CA PHE A 203 1.33 12.74 -6.38
C PHE A 203 1.43 14.20 -6.86
N GLU A 204 0.38 14.71 -7.49
CA GLU A 204 0.32 16.10 -7.95
C GLU A 204 0.41 17.09 -6.79
N LYS A 205 -0.42 16.89 -5.75
CA LYS A 205 -0.47 17.78 -4.60
C LYS A 205 0.85 17.80 -3.81
N ILE A 206 1.44 16.62 -3.57
CA ILE A 206 2.70 16.51 -2.83
C ILE A 206 3.86 17.01 -3.68
N GLY A 207 3.90 16.68 -4.98
CA GLY A 207 4.91 17.18 -5.88
C GLY A 207 4.97 18.71 -5.93
N ALA A 208 3.81 19.36 -5.92
CA ALA A 208 3.73 20.83 -5.90
C ALA A 208 4.39 21.45 -4.66
N LYS A 209 4.36 20.77 -3.49
CA LYS A 209 5.05 21.23 -2.27
C LYS A 209 6.58 21.30 -2.43
N PHE A 210 7.13 20.48 -3.33
CA PHE A 210 8.57 20.43 -3.61
C PHE A 210 8.96 21.13 -4.91
N GLY A 211 8.07 21.97 -5.47
CA GLY A 211 8.33 22.72 -6.70
C GLY A 211 8.27 21.89 -7.98
N TYR A 212 7.82 20.65 -7.96
CA TYR A 212 7.60 19.82 -9.14
C TYR A 212 6.27 20.18 -9.81
N HIS A 213 6.19 21.37 -10.40
CA HIS A 213 4.97 21.90 -11.00
C HIS A 213 5.23 22.39 -12.43
N TRP A 214 4.95 21.50 -13.41
CA TRP A 214 5.19 21.77 -14.83
C TRP A 214 3.90 21.56 -15.62
N GLU A 215 3.08 22.61 -15.80
CA GLU A 215 1.76 22.51 -16.46
C GLU A 215 1.82 21.86 -17.85
N TRP A 216 2.87 22.12 -18.63
CA TRP A 216 3.08 21.55 -19.97
C TRP A 216 3.31 20.04 -19.95
N ALA A 217 3.73 19.50 -18.81
CA ALA A 217 4.25 18.14 -18.68
C ALA A 217 3.19 17.13 -18.24
N TRP A 218 2.11 17.57 -17.62
CA TRP A 218 1.18 16.71 -16.90
C TRP A 218 0.36 15.80 -17.80
N ARG A 219 0.72 14.53 -17.79
CA ARG A 219 -0.04 13.46 -18.44
C ARG A 219 -0.04 12.21 -17.59
N ARG A 220 -1.18 11.83 -17.08
CA ARG A 220 -1.42 10.55 -16.42
C ARG A 220 -2.68 9.90 -16.96
N ALA A 221 -2.72 8.58 -16.97
CA ALA A 221 -3.88 7.81 -17.35
C ALA A 221 -4.08 6.66 -16.36
N LEU A 222 -5.32 6.29 -16.14
CA LEU A 222 -5.71 5.08 -15.45
C LEU A 222 -6.51 4.24 -16.43
N GLU A 223 -5.89 3.16 -16.88
CA GLU A 223 -6.44 2.24 -17.87
C GLU A 223 -6.86 0.92 -17.21
N ASN A 224 -7.87 0.27 -17.75
CA ASN A 224 -8.27 -1.08 -17.36
C ASN A 224 -8.16 -1.98 -18.57
N ASN A 225 -7.37 -3.04 -18.49
CA ASN A 225 -7.13 -3.94 -19.61
C ASN A 225 -8.41 -4.65 -20.10
N SER A 226 -9.47 -4.72 -19.30
CA SER A 226 -10.76 -5.23 -19.76
C SER A 226 -11.37 -4.44 -20.94
N ILE A 227 -10.93 -3.19 -21.15
CA ILE A 227 -11.43 -2.34 -22.26
C ILE A 227 -11.06 -2.94 -23.61
N TRP A 228 -9.86 -3.47 -23.74
CA TRP A 228 -9.41 -4.13 -24.98
C TRP A 228 -9.64 -5.64 -24.95
N TRP A 229 -9.39 -6.33 -23.82
CA TRP A 229 -9.60 -7.78 -23.75
C TRP A 229 -11.04 -8.23 -24.00
N ASN A 230 -12.03 -7.39 -23.73
CA ASN A 230 -13.43 -7.68 -24.06
C ASN A 230 -13.75 -7.55 -25.57
N LYS A 231 -12.80 -7.04 -26.39
CA LYS A 231 -12.98 -6.81 -27.83
C LYS A 231 -12.08 -7.71 -28.68
N VAL A 232 -10.92 -8.04 -28.14
CA VAL A 232 -9.92 -8.86 -28.81
C VAL A 232 -10.38 -10.30 -28.88
N SER A 233 -10.35 -10.92 -30.07
CA SER A 233 -10.66 -12.32 -30.26
C SER A 233 -9.46 -13.22 -29.96
N MET A 234 -9.72 -14.48 -29.61
CA MET A 234 -8.66 -15.48 -29.44
C MET A 234 -7.84 -15.66 -30.72
N ASN A 235 -8.49 -15.65 -31.89
CA ASN A 235 -7.82 -15.72 -33.18
C ASN A 235 -6.84 -14.55 -33.37
N GLU A 236 -7.24 -13.32 -33.05
CA GLU A 236 -6.38 -12.14 -33.16
C GLU A 236 -5.15 -12.26 -32.26
N VAL A 237 -5.31 -12.73 -31.02
CA VAL A 237 -4.18 -12.95 -30.10
C VAL A 237 -3.23 -14.01 -30.64
N MET A 238 -3.76 -15.14 -31.15
CA MET A 238 -2.94 -16.24 -31.62
C MET A 238 -2.22 -15.91 -32.93
N SER A 239 -2.90 -15.28 -33.89
CA SER A 239 -2.32 -14.89 -35.17
C SER A 239 -1.40 -13.67 -35.08
N GLY A 240 -1.68 -12.72 -34.19
CA GLY A 240 -0.88 -11.49 -34.04
C GLY A 240 0.34 -11.65 -33.12
N MET A 241 0.21 -12.36 -32.02
CA MET A 241 1.27 -12.49 -31.02
C MET A 241 1.67 -13.95 -30.75
N GLY A 242 0.71 -14.86 -30.74
CA GLY A 242 0.94 -16.28 -30.44
C GLY A 242 1.95 -16.95 -31.37
N ILE A 243 1.98 -16.58 -32.66
CA ILE A 243 2.95 -17.10 -33.65
C ILE A 243 4.41 -16.73 -33.28
N HIS A 244 4.61 -15.67 -32.52
CA HIS A 244 5.93 -15.22 -32.07
C HIS A 244 6.34 -15.85 -30.73
N ALA A 245 5.39 -16.36 -29.97
CA ALA A 245 5.63 -17.00 -28.67
C ALA A 245 6.23 -18.40 -28.87
N ARG A 246 7.49 -18.59 -28.43
CA ARG A 246 8.19 -19.87 -28.57
C ARG A 246 7.90 -20.77 -27.38
N LEU A 247 7.27 -21.93 -27.62
CA LEU A 247 6.87 -22.87 -26.59
C LEU A 247 8.05 -23.33 -25.74
N GLY A 248 9.21 -23.63 -26.33
CA GLY A 248 10.41 -24.00 -25.60
C GLY A 248 10.85 -22.94 -24.57
N THR A 249 10.86 -21.66 -24.98
CA THR A 249 11.17 -20.54 -24.06
C THR A 249 10.14 -20.40 -22.94
N MET A 250 8.86 -20.63 -23.22
CA MET A 250 7.81 -20.58 -22.20
C MET A 250 7.91 -21.73 -21.20
N LEU A 251 8.22 -22.94 -21.67
CA LEU A 251 8.40 -24.14 -20.84
C LEU A 251 9.69 -24.09 -20.00
N SER A 252 10.73 -23.42 -20.49
CA SER A 252 12.02 -23.30 -19.80
C SER A 252 12.00 -22.34 -18.59
N ARG A 253 10.91 -21.60 -18.37
CA ARG A 253 10.79 -20.65 -17.26
C ARG A 253 10.76 -21.40 -15.93
N ASP A 254 11.49 -20.89 -14.93
CA ASP A 254 11.67 -21.54 -13.61
C ASP A 254 10.35 -21.81 -12.88
N ASN A 255 9.41 -20.88 -12.95
CA ASN A 255 8.09 -21.07 -12.35
C ASN A 255 7.28 -22.17 -13.02
N VAL A 256 7.43 -22.36 -14.33
CA VAL A 256 6.77 -23.45 -15.09
C VAL A 256 7.41 -24.79 -14.74
N LYS A 257 8.75 -24.87 -14.82
CA LYS A 257 9.50 -26.07 -14.45
C LYS A 257 9.17 -26.54 -13.04
N SER A 258 9.28 -25.63 -12.06
CA SER A 258 9.00 -25.92 -10.65
C SER A 258 7.58 -26.45 -10.41
N ARG A 259 6.59 -25.94 -11.15
CA ARG A 259 5.19 -26.40 -11.07
C ARG A 259 5.00 -27.77 -11.71
N LEU A 260 5.63 -28.04 -12.83
CA LEU A 260 5.57 -29.34 -13.50
C LEU A 260 6.28 -30.44 -12.70
N GLU A 261 7.43 -30.11 -12.08
CA GLU A 261 8.21 -31.06 -11.27
C GLU A 261 7.51 -31.45 -9.95
N LYS A 262 6.76 -30.51 -9.33
CA LYS A 262 6.02 -30.77 -8.10
C LYS A 262 4.71 -31.56 -8.29
N GLY A 263 4.35 -31.92 -9.50
CA GLY A 263 3.17 -32.71 -9.80
C GLY A 263 1.82 -31.97 -9.68
N ASP A 264 1.81 -30.69 -9.23
CA ASP A 264 0.61 -29.88 -9.08
C ASP A 264 0.13 -29.32 -10.45
N GLY A 265 1.02 -29.35 -11.45
CA GLY A 265 0.75 -28.89 -12.79
C GLY A 265 0.49 -27.39 -12.91
N MET A 266 0.13 -26.96 -14.10
CA MET A 266 -0.23 -25.58 -14.41
C MET A 266 -1.38 -25.57 -15.42
N SER A 267 -2.41 -24.78 -15.17
CA SER A 267 -3.48 -24.64 -16.16
C SER A 267 -2.99 -23.91 -17.41
N PHE A 268 -3.61 -24.17 -18.55
CA PHE A 268 -3.30 -23.44 -19.78
C PHE A 268 -3.44 -21.93 -19.63
N ALA A 269 -4.43 -21.48 -18.85
CA ALA A 269 -4.65 -20.07 -18.57
C ALA A 269 -3.46 -19.44 -17.79
N GLU A 270 -2.96 -20.11 -16.74
CA GLU A 270 -1.78 -19.65 -15.98
C GLU A 270 -0.52 -19.70 -16.86
N PHE A 271 -0.36 -20.74 -17.69
CA PHE A 271 0.76 -20.87 -18.62
C PHE A 271 0.79 -19.73 -19.65
N THR A 272 -0.37 -19.28 -20.12
CA THR A 272 -0.50 -18.20 -21.10
C THR A 272 -0.63 -16.80 -20.48
N TYR A 273 -0.62 -16.66 -19.15
CA TYR A 273 -0.68 -15.36 -18.50
C TYR A 273 0.37 -14.35 -19.02
N PRO A 274 1.65 -14.72 -19.23
CA PRO A 274 2.64 -13.81 -19.80
C PRO A 274 2.28 -13.27 -21.19
N LEU A 275 1.56 -14.04 -21.99
CA LEU A 275 1.07 -13.59 -23.30
C LEU A 275 0.02 -12.48 -23.15
N MET A 276 -0.84 -12.57 -22.13
CA MET A 276 -1.81 -11.50 -21.84
C MET A 276 -1.11 -10.22 -21.40
N GLN A 277 -0.10 -10.32 -20.53
CA GLN A 277 0.68 -9.16 -20.10
C GLN A 277 1.48 -8.54 -21.25
N ALA A 278 2.01 -9.38 -22.16
CA ALA A 278 2.69 -8.93 -23.38
C ALA A 278 1.74 -8.20 -24.34
N TRP A 279 0.49 -8.68 -24.47
CA TRP A 279 -0.56 -8.00 -25.25
C TRP A 279 -0.92 -6.64 -24.64
N ASP A 280 -1.03 -6.55 -23.33
CA ASP A 280 -1.26 -5.28 -22.63
C ASP A 280 -0.12 -4.30 -22.94
N TYR A 281 1.13 -4.78 -22.91
CA TYR A 281 2.29 -3.96 -23.25
C TYR A 281 2.27 -3.53 -24.71
N TRP A 282 2.00 -4.43 -25.66
CA TRP A 282 1.86 -4.10 -27.08
C TRP A 282 0.78 -3.03 -27.30
N HIS A 283 -0.38 -3.21 -26.69
CA HIS A 283 -1.48 -2.24 -26.80
C HIS A 283 -1.09 -0.85 -26.27
N LEU A 284 -0.35 -0.78 -25.17
CA LEU A 284 0.14 0.48 -24.62
C LEU A 284 1.31 1.04 -25.42
N PHE A 285 2.18 0.20 -25.96
CA PHE A 285 3.30 0.58 -26.82
C PHE A 285 2.81 1.31 -28.07
N GLN A 286 1.77 0.81 -28.71
CA GLN A 286 1.10 1.51 -29.82
C GLN A 286 0.56 2.89 -29.45
N LYS A 287 0.32 3.15 -28.17
CA LYS A 287 -0.11 4.47 -27.64
C LYS A 287 1.05 5.33 -27.13
N GLY A 288 2.29 4.97 -27.44
CA GLY A 288 3.51 5.68 -27.05
C GLY A 288 3.95 5.43 -25.63
N VAL A 289 3.53 4.32 -24.99
CA VAL A 289 4.01 3.88 -23.69
C VAL A 289 5.11 2.84 -23.91
N GLN A 290 6.34 3.29 -23.87
CA GLN A 290 7.52 2.51 -24.31
C GLN A 290 8.20 1.76 -23.16
N ILE A 291 7.90 2.12 -21.90
CA ILE A 291 8.61 1.58 -20.74
C ILE A 291 7.63 0.84 -19.83
N GLN A 292 7.94 -0.42 -19.53
CA GLN A 292 7.23 -1.21 -18.54
C GLN A 292 8.03 -1.26 -17.23
N VAL A 293 7.34 -1.06 -16.09
CA VAL A 293 7.95 -1.15 -14.75
C VAL A 293 7.17 -2.13 -13.90
N GLY A 294 7.90 -2.96 -13.16
CA GLY A 294 7.33 -3.93 -12.21
C GLY A 294 8.26 -4.19 -11.03
N GLY A 295 7.87 -5.00 -10.07
CA GLY A 295 8.78 -5.54 -9.07
C GLY A 295 9.79 -6.51 -9.69
N SER A 296 10.88 -6.84 -8.98
CA SER A 296 11.91 -7.75 -9.52
C SER A 296 11.36 -9.14 -9.87
N ASP A 297 10.25 -9.54 -9.26
CA ASP A 297 9.52 -10.76 -9.62
C ASP A 297 8.88 -10.70 -11.01
N GLN A 298 8.72 -9.52 -11.60
CA GLN A 298 8.13 -9.32 -12.93
C GLN A 298 9.16 -9.35 -14.08
N TYR A 299 10.46 -9.52 -13.77
CA TYR A 299 11.52 -9.52 -14.79
C TYR A 299 11.20 -10.39 -16.01
N GLY A 300 10.84 -11.66 -15.77
CA GLY A 300 10.55 -12.61 -16.85
C GLY A 300 9.30 -12.26 -17.67
N ASN A 301 8.27 -11.67 -17.06
CA ASN A 301 7.07 -11.23 -17.79
C ASN A 301 7.35 -9.98 -18.63
N ILE A 302 8.14 -9.03 -18.08
CA ILE A 302 8.58 -7.83 -18.81
C ILE A 302 9.43 -8.21 -20.02
N LEU A 303 10.43 -9.08 -19.81
CA LEU A 303 11.29 -9.57 -20.91
C LEU A 303 10.49 -10.24 -22.01
N PHE A 304 9.55 -11.12 -21.64
CA PHE A 304 8.68 -11.78 -22.60
C PHE A 304 7.87 -10.76 -23.43
N GLY A 305 7.30 -9.73 -22.78
CA GLY A 305 6.59 -8.67 -23.50
C GLY A 305 7.46 -7.89 -24.48
N ILE A 306 8.69 -7.57 -24.07
CA ILE A 306 9.70 -6.91 -24.92
C ILE A 306 10.03 -7.76 -26.15
N ASP A 307 10.29 -9.06 -25.95
CA ASP A 307 10.65 -9.98 -27.04
C ASP A 307 9.48 -10.16 -28.01
N MET A 308 8.24 -10.20 -27.52
CA MET A 308 7.06 -10.24 -28.38
C MET A 308 6.95 -9.00 -29.25
N ILE A 309 7.09 -7.81 -28.69
CA ILE A 309 7.04 -6.54 -29.44
C ILE A 309 8.15 -6.49 -30.48
N LYS A 310 9.40 -6.84 -30.12
CA LYS A 310 10.53 -6.91 -31.06
C LYS A 310 10.25 -7.89 -32.21
N SER A 311 9.65 -9.03 -31.91
CA SER A 311 9.33 -10.05 -32.93
C SER A 311 8.24 -9.59 -33.88
N ILE A 312 7.20 -8.90 -33.37
CA ILE A 312 6.13 -8.30 -34.19
C ILE A 312 6.73 -7.25 -35.15
N LEU A 313 7.52 -6.32 -34.63
CA LEU A 313 8.11 -5.26 -35.45
C LEU A 313 9.16 -5.77 -36.44
N LYS A 314 9.83 -6.88 -36.13
CA LYS A 314 10.73 -7.56 -37.07
C LYS A 314 9.97 -8.26 -38.18
N ALA A 315 8.81 -8.84 -37.90
CA ALA A 315 7.97 -9.52 -38.87
C ALA A 315 7.26 -8.53 -39.81
N ASP A 316 6.93 -7.35 -39.34
CA ASP A 316 6.37 -6.27 -40.17
C ASP A 316 7.24 -4.97 -40.06
N PRO A 317 8.30 -4.89 -40.91
CA PRO A 317 9.14 -3.69 -40.97
C PRO A 317 8.42 -2.43 -41.48
N THR A 318 7.24 -2.58 -42.06
CA THR A 318 6.43 -1.48 -42.60
C THR A 318 5.56 -0.84 -41.53
N HIS A 319 5.45 -1.47 -40.35
CA HIS A 319 4.69 -0.94 -39.23
C HIS A 319 5.19 0.44 -38.82
N GLU A 320 4.27 1.37 -38.53
CA GLU A 320 4.58 2.78 -38.20
C GLU A 320 5.55 2.94 -37.01
N LEU A 321 5.61 1.95 -36.10
CA LEU A 321 6.48 1.92 -34.93
C LEU A 321 7.80 1.18 -35.17
N ALA A 322 8.00 0.60 -36.34
CA ALA A 322 9.29 -0.02 -36.68
C ALA A 322 10.38 1.05 -36.81
N PRO A 323 11.65 0.76 -36.40
CA PRO A 323 12.75 1.70 -36.54
C PRO A 323 12.94 2.13 -37.99
N LYS A 324 12.96 3.42 -38.25
CA LYS A 324 13.24 3.95 -39.59
C LYS A 324 14.75 3.95 -39.86
N LYS A 325 15.13 3.90 -41.16
CA LYS A 325 16.55 3.84 -41.53
C LYS A 325 17.41 4.97 -40.98
N ASP A 326 16.84 6.16 -40.85
CA ASP A 326 17.52 7.37 -40.41
C ASP A 326 17.35 7.66 -38.90
N GLU A 327 16.60 6.81 -38.18
CA GLU A 327 16.41 6.94 -36.74
C GLU A 327 17.35 6.02 -35.98
N ASP A 328 17.85 6.48 -34.84
CA ASP A 328 18.62 5.65 -33.91
C ASP A 328 17.74 4.47 -33.46
N PRO A 329 18.13 3.22 -33.79
CA PRO A 329 17.32 2.05 -33.50
C PRO A 329 17.09 1.82 -32.02
N ASP A 330 17.94 2.35 -31.14
CA ASP A 330 17.76 2.27 -29.70
C ASP A 330 16.54 3.06 -29.24
N LEU A 331 16.24 4.17 -29.87
CA LEU A 331 15.12 5.03 -29.46
C LEU A 331 13.73 4.42 -29.76
N ALA A 332 13.66 3.42 -30.64
CA ALA A 332 12.42 2.73 -30.98
C ALA A 332 12.19 1.45 -30.15
N LYS A 333 13.18 0.98 -29.40
CA LYS A 333 13.10 -0.30 -28.68
C LYS A 333 12.12 -0.25 -27.49
N PRO A 334 11.25 -1.27 -27.34
CA PRO A 334 10.59 -1.47 -26.05
C PRO A 334 11.64 -1.81 -24.99
N ILE A 335 11.50 -1.25 -23.80
CA ILE A 335 12.41 -1.45 -22.68
C ILE A 335 11.63 -1.47 -21.38
N GLY A 336 12.18 -2.10 -20.36
CA GLY A 336 11.61 -2.09 -19.04
C GLY A 336 12.67 -2.04 -17.96
N PHE A 337 12.24 -1.89 -16.74
CA PHE A 337 13.11 -2.11 -15.58
C PHE A 337 12.31 -2.62 -14.39
N THR A 338 12.99 -3.30 -13.49
CA THR A 338 12.42 -3.78 -12.24
C THR A 338 12.77 -2.86 -11.10
N THR A 339 11.88 -2.81 -10.11
CA THR A 339 12.13 -2.15 -8.85
C THR A 339 12.46 -3.18 -7.77
N PRO A 340 13.23 -2.80 -6.72
CA PRO A 340 13.50 -3.70 -5.62
C PRO A 340 12.21 -4.13 -4.93
N LEU A 341 12.18 -5.37 -4.44
CA LEU A 341 11.09 -5.85 -3.60
C LEU A 341 11.24 -5.31 -2.18
N LEU A 342 10.12 -5.02 -1.55
CA LEU A 342 10.09 -4.76 -0.13
C LEU A 342 10.24 -6.10 0.60
N THR A 343 11.34 -6.27 1.32
CA THR A 343 11.63 -7.45 2.14
C THR A 343 11.63 -7.07 3.61
N THR A 344 11.29 -8.04 4.46
CA THR A 344 11.50 -7.92 5.92
C THR A 344 13.00 -7.95 6.24
N SER A 345 13.38 -7.59 7.45
CA SER A 345 14.77 -7.75 7.94
C SER A 345 15.27 -9.19 7.89
N THR A 346 14.37 -10.17 7.82
CA THR A 346 14.67 -11.62 7.64
C THR A 346 14.82 -12.02 6.18
N GLY A 347 14.67 -11.08 5.21
CA GLY A 347 14.75 -11.37 3.78
C GLY A 347 13.44 -11.89 3.16
N GLU A 348 12.40 -12.12 3.95
CA GLU A 348 11.10 -12.57 3.43
C GLU A 348 10.38 -11.48 2.65
N LYS A 349 9.74 -11.85 1.56
CA LYS A 349 8.95 -10.93 0.74
C LYS A 349 7.74 -10.40 1.51
N PHE A 350 7.65 -9.09 1.62
CA PHE A 350 6.55 -8.41 2.29
C PHE A 350 5.20 -8.69 1.59
N GLY A 351 4.19 -9.14 2.37
CA GLY A 351 2.80 -9.16 1.90
C GLY A 351 2.27 -10.48 1.30
N LYS A 352 3.06 -11.57 1.20
CA LYS A 352 2.56 -12.77 0.47
C LYS A 352 2.03 -13.94 1.32
N SER A 353 2.46 -14.19 2.54
CA SER A 353 2.15 -15.50 3.15
C SER A 353 1.77 -15.54 4.63
N ALA A 354 1.91 -14.45 5.38
CA ALA A 354 1.78 -14.52 6.84
C ALA A 354 0.79 -13.52 7.46
N GLY A 355 -0.16 -12.99 6.70
CA GLY A 355 -1.07 -11.97 7.26
C GLY A 355 -0.41 -10.62 7.56
N ASN A 356 0.86 -10.43 7.16
CA ASN A 356 1.68 -9.25 7.46
C ASN A 356 1.53 -8.11 6.43
N ALA A 357 0.55 -8.18 5.55
CA ALA A 357 0.32 -7.12 4.57
C ALA A 357 -0.19 -5.85 5.27
N ILE A 358 0.51 -4.74 5.06
CA ILE A 358 0.05 -3.41 5.47
C ILE A 358 -0.70 -2.80 4.29
N TRP A 359 -2.01 -2.74 4.43
CA TRP A 359 -2.91 -2.29 3.38
C TRP A 359 -3.00 -0.77 3.32
N LEU A 360 -3.30 -0.24 2.13
CA LEU A 360 -3.51 1.20 1.96
C LEU A 360 -4.97 1.60 2.22
N ASP A 361 -5.86 0.63 2.35
CA ASP A 361 -7.24 0.86 2.75
C ASP A 361 -7.33 1.06 4.26
N GLN A 362 -8.00 2.13 4.69
CA GLN A 362 -8.12 2.47 6.10
C GLN A 362 -8.97 1.47 6.90
N ASP A 363 -9.87 0.74 6.24
CA ASP A 363 -10.72 -0.26 6.88
C ASP A 363 -9.96 -1.58 7.13
N MET A 364 -8.87 -1.81 6.37
CA MET A 364 -7.99 -2.99 6.51
C MET A 364 -6.77 -2.72 7.39
N THR A 365 -6.18 -1.53 7.27
CA THR A 365 -5.07 -1.05 8.10
C THR A 365 -5.35 0.41 8.44
N SER A 366 -5.57 0.71 9.71
CA SER A 366 -5.85 2.08 10.12
C SER A 366 -4.69 3.02 9.75
N PRO A 367 -4.95 4.31 9.47
CA PRO A 367 -3.88 5.28 9.21
C PRO A 367 -2.86 5.36 10.35
N TYR A 368 -3.29 5.10 11.59
CA TYR A 368 -2.41 5.01 12.74
C TYR A 368 -1.51 3.77 12.70
N ASP A 369 -2.05 2.59 12.36
CA ASP A 369 -1.26 1.37 12.22
C ASP A 369 -0.27 1.46 11.04
N LEU A 370 -0.66 2.14 9.95
CA LEU A 370 0.21 2.45 8.82
C LEU A 370 1.38 3.37 9.25
N TYR A 371 1.09 4.41 10.04
CA TYR A 371 2.12 5.27 10.62
C TYR A 371 3.06 4.49 11.54
N GLN A 372 2.49 3.69 12.43
CA GLN A 372 3.22 2.82 13.37
C GLN A 372 4.11 1.79 12.65
N TYR A 373 3.71 1.32 11.48
CA TYR A 373 4.56 0.45 10.68
C TYR A 373 5.90 1.11 10.37
N PHE A 374 5.89 2.34 9.86
CA PHE A 374 7.11 3.08 9.56
C PHE A 374 7.91 3.45 10.81
N MET A 375 7.23 3.70 11.93
CA MET A 375 7.89 3.97 13.21
C MET A 375 8.65 2.77 13.78
N ARG A 376 8.40 1.54 13.31
CA ARG A 376 9.06 0.30 13.77
C ARG A 376 10.22 -0.15 12.91
N LEU A 377 10.44 0.50 11.80
CA LEU A 377 11.54 0.14 10.89
C LEU A 377 12.91 0.40 11.56
N PRO A 378 13.96 -0.35 11.17
CA PRO A 378 15.31 -0.11 11.64
C PRO A 378 15.86 1.25 11.18
N ASP A 379 16.66 1.91 12.01
CA ASP A 379 17.30 3.18 11.67
C ASP A 379 18.19 3.08 10.41
N ALA A 380 18.86 1.93 10.21
CA ALA A 380 19.71 1.65 9.06
C ALA A 380 18.95 1.68 7.70
N ASP A 381 17.65 1.46 7.70
CA ASP A 381 16.83 1.45 6.48
C ASP A 381 16.23 2.82 6.15
N MET A 382 16.35 3.81 7.02
CA MET A 382 15.60 5.06 6.91
C MET A 382 15.93 5.86 5.66
N GLU A 383 17.22 6.02 5.34
CA GLU A 383 17.63 6.73 4.13
C GLU A 383 17.05 6.09 2.87
N ARG A 384 17.16 4.76 2.77
CA ARG A 384 16.61 3.98 1.65
C ARG A 384 15.11 4.18 1.52
N TYR A 385 14.36 4.11 2.62
CA TYR A 385 12.91 4.26 2.59
C TYR A 385 12.45 5.70 2.35
N LEU A 386 13.17 6.70 2.83
CA LEU A 386 12.94 8.10 2.46
C LEU A 386 13.11 8.31 0.95
N LYS A 387 14.15 7.73 0.34
CA LYS A 387 14.38 7.78 -1.12
C LYS A 387 13.27 7.09 -1.92
N LEU A 388 12.75 5.95 -1.44
CA LEU A 388 11.76 5.14 -2.15
C LEU A 388 10.31 5.60 -1.95
N PHE A 389 9.95 6.15 -0.80
CA PHE A 389 8.55 6.41 -0.44
C PHE A 389 8.18 7.88 -0.32
N THR A 390 9.12 8.80 -0.55
CA THR A 390 8.85 10.24 -0.45
C THR A 390 9.27 10.98 -1.71
N PHE A 391 8.77 12.21 -1.85
CA PHE A 391 9.20 13.15 -2.90
C PHE A 391 10.20 14.19 -2.39
N TYR A 392 10.79 13.99 -1.20
CA TYR A 392 11.85 14.88 -0.71
C TYR A 392 13.00 14.95 -1.70
N PRO A 393 13.54 16.15 -2.01
CA PRO A 393 14.81 16.28 -2.70
C PRO A 393 15.95 15.56 -1.95
N ILE A 394 16.92 15.02 -2.66
CA ILE A 394 18.05 14.29 -2.02
C ILE A 394 18.75 15.14 -0.95
N PRO A 395 19.07 16.42 -1.19
CA PRO A 395 19.70 17.24 -0.14
C PRO A 395 18.84 17.43 1.12
N GLU A 396 17.51 17.34 1.00
CA GLU A 396 16.63 17.38 2.16
C GLU A 396 16.63 16.04 2.93
N ILE A 397 16.72 14.92 2.21
CA ILE A 397 16.88 13.60 2.84
C ILE A 397 18.19 13.54 3.63
N GLU A 398 19.29 14.06 3.06
CA GLU A 398 20.59 14.12 3.73
C GLU A 398 20.51 14.92 5.04
N LYS A 399 19.88 16.11 5.03
CA LYS A 399 19.64 16.92 6.25
C LYS A 399 18.78 16.20 7.27
N ILE A 400 17.72 15.48 6.83
CA ILE A 400 16.88 14.69 7.72
C ILE A 400 17.71 13.59 8.38
N MET A 401 18.55 12.89 7.60
CA MET A 401 19.41 11.83 8.12
C MET A 401 20.51 12.36 9.04
N GLU A 402 21.12 13.48 8.70
CA GLU A 402 22.09 14.15 9.58
C GLU A 402 21.47 14.48 10.95
N THR A 403 20.30 15.10 10.95
CA THR A 403 19.56 15.41 12.21
C THR A 403 19.17 14.13 12.97
N HIS A 404 18.79 13.08 12.24
CA HIS A 404 18.42 11.80 12.83
C HIS A 404 19.63 11.09 13.47
N ASN A 405 20.78 11.10 12.82
CA ASN A 405 22.00 10.45 13.29
C ASN A 405 22.60 11.15 14.52
N GLN A 406 22.35 12.46 14.71
CA GLN A 406 22.75 13.19 15.92
C GLN A 406 22.01 12.64 17.17
N ASP A 407 20.74 12.31 17.05
CA ASP A 407 19.93 11.74 18.13
C ASP A 407 18.86 10.77 17.58
N PRO A 408 19.24 9.49 17.34
CA PRO A 408 18.31 8.49 16.83
C PRO A 408 17.09 8.25 17.72
N SER A 409 17.20 8.55 19.03
CA SER A 409 16.11 8.35 19.98
C SER A 409 14.88 9.21 19.67
N LYS A 410 15.07 10.38 19.07
CA LYS A 410 14.00 11.28 18.61
C LYS A 410 13.27 10.79 17.36
N ARG A 411 13.80 9.78 16.68
CA ARG A 411 13.19 9.16 15.51
C ARG A 411 12.75 10.14 14.41
N VAL A 412 13.54 11.20 14.18
CA VAL A 412 13.19 12.28 13.24
C VAL A 412 12.91 11.76 11.84
N ALA A 413 13.78 10.89 11.30
CA ALA A 413 13.62 10.28 9.97
C ALA A 413 12.35 9.44 9.87
N HIS A 414 12.04 8.65 10.90
CA HIS A 414 10.81 7.83 10.96
C HIS A 414 9.55 8.68 10.94
N HIS A 415 9.50 9.75 11.75
CA HIS A 415 8.36 10.67 11.78
C HIS A 415 8.15 11.33 10.41
N LYS A 416 9.23 11.80 9.76
CA LYS A 416 9.16 12.40 8.43
C LYS A 416 8.67 11.42 7.37
N LEU A 417 9.19 10.19 7.38
CA LEU A 417 8.76 9.12 6.48
C LEU A 417 7.29 8.75 6.70
N ALA A 418 6.91 8.44 7.94
CA ALA A 418 5.56 8.01 8.30
C ALA A 418 4.51 9.08 7.97
N SER A 419 4.77 10.34 8.36
CA SER A 419 3.87 11.46 8.11
C SER A 419 3.69 11.69 6.61
N ASN A 420 4.78 11.71 5.82
CA ASN A 420 4.73 11.92 4.37
C ASN A 420 4.00 10.76 3.65
N PHE A 421 4.23 9.51 4.08
CA PHE A 421 3.56 8.36 3.47
C PHE A 421 2.07 8.31 3.81
N VAL A 422 1.69 8.59 5.06
CA VAL A 422 0.27 8.69 5.44
C VAL A 422 -0.41 9.85 4.72
N GLU A 423 0.28 10.98 4.54
CA GLU A 423 -0.23 12.09 3.73
C GLU A 423 -0.46 11.67 2.27
N LEU A 424 0.46 10.92 1.68
CA LEU A 424 0.35 10.42 0.31
C LEU A 424 -0.90 9.55 0.11
N VAL A 425 -1.20 8.68 1.08
CA VAL A 425 -2.29 7.70 0.99
C VAL A 425 -3.62 8.28 1.45
N HIS A 426 -3.64 8.97 2.58
CA HIS A 426 -4.87 9.38 3.28
C HIS A 426 -5.12 10.90 3.23
N GLY A 427 -4.09 11.69 2.93
CA GLY A 427 -4.18 13.15 2.85
C GLY A 427 -3.60 13.86 4.08
N PRO A 428 -3.38 15.19 3.98
CA PRO A 428 -2.63 15.96 4.97
C PRO A 428 -3.30 16.05 6.33
N GLN A 429 -4.62 16.13 6.38
CA GLN A 429 -5.37 16.24 7.62
C GLN A 429 -5.23 14.99 8.49
N ILE A 430 -5.42 13.81 7.87
CA ILE A 430 -5.27 12.52 8.56
C ILE A 430 -3.81 12.32 9.00
N ALA A 431 -2.83 12.67 8.15
CA ALA A 431 -1.43 12.56 8.49
C ALA A 431 -1.06 13.40 9.72
N GLN A 432 -1.53 14.65 9.78
CA GLN A 432 -1.32 15.54 10.91
C GLN A 432 -1.97 15.00 12.19
N GLN A 433 -3.21 14.54 12.10
CA GLN A 433 -3.92 13.97 13.25
C GLN A 433 -3.21 12.73 13.80
N VAL A 434 -2.80 11.83 12.93
CA VAL A 434 -2.09 10.60 13.31
C VAL A 434 -0.72 10.91 13.92
N GLU A 435 0.02 11.86 13.37
CA GLU A 435 1.31 12.29 13.91
C GLU A 435 1.15 12.90 15.31
N GLN A 436 0.18 13.79 15.51
CA GLN A 436 -0.13 14.37 16.82
C GLN A 436 -0.53 13.29 17.82
N GLN A 437 -1.42 12.40 17.44
CA GLN A 437 -1.87 11.28 18.26
C GLN A 437 -0.68 10.37 18.66
N HIS A 438 0.22 10.07 17.71
CA HIS A 438 1.40 9.27 18.00
C HIS A 438 2.31 9.98 19.02
N ARG A 439 2.59 11.27 18.82
CA ARG A 439 3.42 12.06 19.72
C ARG A 439 2.82 12.11 21.12
N LEU A 440 1.52 12.32 21.25
CA LEU A 440 0.81 12.32 22.54
C LEU A 440 0.95 10.96 23.26
N ILE A 441 0.83 9.85 22.56
CA ILE A 441 0.89 8.51 23.15
C ILE A 441 2.30 8.15 23.66
N PHE A 442 3.34 8.59 22.95
CA PHE A 442 4.73 8.20 23.23
C PHE A 442 5.58 9.25 23.92
N SER A 443 5.09 10.48 24.13
CA SER A 443 5.80 11.49 24.92
C SER A 443 5.48 11.32 26.40
N PRO A 444 6.49 11.23 27.28
CA PRO A 444 6.26 11.09 28.70
C PRO A 444 5.41 12.26 29.25
N GLY A 445 4.34 11.96 29.99
CA GLY A 445 3.50 12.94 30.64
C GLY A 445 2.56 13.74 29.75
N SER A 446 2.46 13.46 28.46
CA SER A 446 1.64 14.25 27.54
C SER A 446 0.17 13.82 27.47
N ILE A 447 -0.19 12.64 27.97
CA ILE A 447 -1.59 12.21 28.09
C ILE A 447 -2.09 12.64 29.47
N THR A 448 -2.94 13.65 29.50
CA THR A 448 -3.67 14.13 30.67
C THR A 448 -5.15 13.85 30.50
N SER A 449 -5.93 13.87 31.58
CA SER A 449 -7.40 13.72 31.52
C SER A 449 -8.06 14.76 30.59
N ALA A 450 -7.44 15.93 30.44
CA ALA A 450 -7.88 17.01 29.56
C ALA A 450 -7.75 16.66 28.05
N ASN A 451 -6.84 15.73 27.67
CA ASN A 451 -6.57 15.33 26.29
C ASN A 451 -7.30 14.03 25.88
N LEU A 452 -8.08 13.44 26.79
CA LEU A 452 -8.90 12.28 26.51
C LEU A 452 -10.19 12.68 25.75
N PRO A 453 -10.69 11.84 24.82
CA PRO A 453 -11.79 12.19 23.91
C PRO A 453 -13.18 12.36 24.60
N LEU A 454 -13.25 12.28 25.92
CA LEU A 454 -14.51 12.14 26.66
C LEU A 454 -15.10 13.46 27.23
N LYS A 455 -14.40 14.58 27.16
CA LYS A 455 -14.94 15.85 27.63
C LYS A 455 -15.44 16.73 26.48
N GLN A 456 -16.54 16.34 25.85
CA GLN A 456 -17.50 17.28 25.27
C GLN A 456 -18.86 17.06 25.95
N GLU A 457 -19.05 17.66 27.10
CA GLU A 457 -20.39 17.92 27.62
C GLU A 457 -21.16 18.71 26.57
N GLN A 458 -22.28 18.14 26.12
CA GLN A 458 -23.30 18.87 25.41
C GLN A 458 -23.77 20.02 26.33
N LYS A 459 -23.18 21.21 26.17
CA LYS A 459 -23.84 22.42 26.63
C LYS A 459 -25.09 22.62 25.79
N THR A 460 -26.21 22.10 26.26
CA THR A 460 -27.52 22.46 25.78
C THR A 460 -27.76 23.94 26.13
N GLY A 461 -27.30 24.82 25.26
CA GLY A 461 -27.65 26.22 25.26
C GLY A 461 -28.90 26.41 24.42
N LYS A 462 -30.06 26.55 25.03
CA LYS A 462 -31.22 27.15 24.38
C LYS A 462 -30.84 28.52 23.90
N THR A 463 -30.87 28.78 22.62
CA THR A 463 -31.36 30.03 21.98
C THR A 463 -31.22 29.96 20.45
N GLY A 464 -32.31 30.31 19.76
CA GLY A 464 -32.34 31.04 18.50
C GLY A 464 -32.18 30.24 17.21
N ALA A 465 -33.29 29.98 16.56
CA ALA A 465 -33.42 29.48 15.18
C ALA A 465 -32.73 30.43 14.19
N ILE A 466 -31.82 29.89 13.34
CA ILE A 466 -31.58 30.36 11.98
C ILE A 466 -31.42 29.13 11.09
N ASN A 467 -32.40 28.95 10.18
CA ASN A 467 -32.37 27.95 9.13
C ASN A 467 -31.32 28.28 8.08
N THR A 468 -30.31 27.44 7.94
CA THR A 468 -29.55 27.27 6.70
C THR A 468 -29.38 25.79 6.43
N ALA A 469 -29.84 25.35 5.26
CA ALA A 469 -29.77 23.99 4.79
C ALA A 469 -28.30 23.54 4.71
N VAL A 470 -27.90 22.64 5.60
CA VAL A 470 -26.58 21.99 5.58
C VAL A 470 -26.73 20.67 4.83
N ASP A 471 -25.94 20.54 3.78
CA ASP A 471 -25.77 19.35 2.97
C ASP A 471 -25.38 18.14 3.83
N LYS A 472 -26.24 17.10 3.90
CA LYS A 472 -26.12 15.93 4.77
C LYS A 472 -25.19 14.84 4.22
N THR A 473 -24.34 15.10 3.23
CA THR A 473 -23.52 14.12 2.55
C THR A 473 -22.02 14.17 2.84
N ALA A 474 -21.56 15.08 3.71
CA ALA A 474 -20.18 15.05 4.19
C ALA A 474 -20.10 14.28 5.52
N PRO A 475 -19.17 13.31 5.68
CA PRO A 475 -18.93 12.71 6.99
C PRO A 475 -18.50 13.83 7.94
N GLN A 476 -19.28 14.06 8.98
CA GLN A 476 -18.93 15.00 10.05
C GLN A 476 -17.64 14.51 10.70
N VAL A 477 -16.52 15.12 10.32
CA VAL A 477 -15.27 15.00 11.05
C VAL A 477 -15.45 15.83 12.33
N ASN A 478 -15.90 15.16 13.39
CA ASN A 478 -15.86 15.75 14.71
C ASN A 478 -14.40 16.07 15.02
N ALA A 479 -14.10 17.36 15.18
CA ALA A 479 -12.81 17.84 15.60
C ALA A 479 -12.58 17.39 17.07
N PHE A 480 -12.08 16.15 17.22
CA PHE A 480 -11.63 15.64 18.50
C PHE A 480 -10.28 16.28 18.83
N SER A 481 -10.22 16.96 19.93
CA SER A 481 -8.98 17.41 20.53
C SER A 481 -8.20 16.19 21.05
N GLY A 482 -7.27 15.66 20.26
CA GLY A 482 -6.15 14.87 20.76
C GLY A 482 -6.14 13.37 20.42
N LEU A 483 -6.98 12.53 21.00
CA LEU A 483 -6.85 11.05 20.90
C LEU A 483 -8.11 10.43 20.30
N SER A 484 -8.00 9.85 19.10
CA SER A 484 -9.09 9.08 18.50
C SER A 484 -9.00 7.60 18.90
N PRO A 485 -10.12 6.92 19.21
CA PRO A 485 -10.13 5.48 19.43
C PRO A 485 -9.68 4.74 18.17
N HIS A 486 -8.83 3.71 18.35
CA HIS A 486 -8.34 2.88 17.25
C HIS A 486 -9.28 1.72 16.94
N VAL A 487 -10.04 1.29 17.93
CA VAL A 487 -11.01 0.20 17.81
C VAL A 487 -12.17 0.44 18.77
N THR A 488 -13.38 0.10 18.35
CA THR A 488 -14.57 0.08 19.23
C THR A 488 -14.90 -1.37 19.55
N LEU A 489 -15.13 -1.68 20.82
CA LEU A 489 -15.51 -3.00 21.29
C LEU A 489 -16.79 -2.92 22.12
N PRO A 490 -17.66 -3.95 22.05
CA PRO A 490 -18.82 -4.06 22.95
C PRO A 490 -18.35 -4.36 24.37
N ARG A 491 -19.12 -3.92 25.34
CA ARG A 491 -18.80 -4.04 26.78
C ARG A 491 -18.61 -5.50 27.20
N SER A 492 -19.36 -6.43 26.65
CA SER A 492 -19.26 -7.86 26.92
C SER A 492 -17.93 -8.50 26.54
N LEU A 493 -17.21 -7.95 25.56
CA LEU A 493 -15.88 -8.44 25.15
C LEU A 493 -14.73 -7.84 25.96
N VAL A 494 -15.00 -6.90 26.88
CA VAL A 494 -13.99 -6.23 27.68
C VAL A 494 -14.21 -6.43 29.17
N VAL A 495 -15.39 -6.11 29.67
CA VAL A 495 -15.73 -6.19 31.09
C VAL A 495 -15.89 -7.64 31.53
N GLY A 496 -15.21 -8.01 32.61
CA GLY A 496 -15.24 -9.38 33.11
C GLY A 496 -14.50 -10.40 32.23
N GLN A 497 -13.71 -9.94 31.26
CA GLN A 497 -12.88 -10.80 30.42
C GLN A 497 -11.41 -10.79 30.90
N PHE A 498 -10.69 -11.89 30.67
CA PHE A 498 -9.26 -11.93 30.91
C PHE A 498 -8.50 -11.06 29.89
N PHE A 499 -7.44 -10.37 30.30
CA PHE A 499 -6.69 -9.48 29.42
C PHE A 499 -6.17 -10.15 28.13
N HIS A 500 -5.83 -11.44 28.13
CA HIS A 500 -5.41 -12.14 26.91
C HIS A 500 -6.54 -12.24 25.89
N LYS A 501 -7.80 -12.36 26.34
CA LYS A 501 -8.98 -12.31 25.49
C LYS A 501 -9.22 -10.89 24.96
N VAL A 502 -9.12 -9.89 25.83
CA VAL A 502 -9.25 -8.48 25.42
C VAL A 502 -8.19 -8.09 24.37
N LEU A 503 -6.95 -8.56 24.51
CA LEU A 503 -5.91 -8.37 23.49
C LEU A 503 -6.28 -8.99 22.14
N TYR A 504 -6.92 -10.17 22.15
CA TYR A 504 -7.40 -10.84 20.94
C TYR A 504 -8.61 -10.07 20.33
N HIS A 505 -9.59 -9.70 21.14
CA HIS A 505 -10.77 -8.94 20.69
C HIS A 505 -10.38 -7.58 20.11
N ALA A 506 -9.35 -6.94 20.66
CA ALA A 506 -8.80 -5.71 20.13
C ALA A 506 -7.92 -5.90 18.88
N GLY A 507 -7.74 -7.12 18.38
CA GLY A 507 -6.88 -7.41 17.23
C GLY A 507 -5.40 -7.06 17.45
N MET A 508 -4.93 -7.15 18.70
CA MET A 508 -3.51 -6.91 19.04
C MET A 508 -2.67 -8.18 18.94
N VAL A 509 -3.29 -9.33 18.99
CA VAL A 509 -2.69 -10.66 18.85
C VAL A 509 -3.57 -11.51 17.92
N ALA A 510 -2.98 -12.51 17.27
CA ALA A 510 -3.70 -13.35 16.32
C ALA A 510 -4.55 -14.45 17.01
N SER A 511 -4.26 -14.78 18.26
CA SER A 511 -5.01 -15.78 19.03
C SER A 511 -5.01 -15.49 20.53
N LYS A 512 -6.00 -16.04 21.24
CA LYS A 512 -6.09 -15.96 22.71
C LYS A 512 -4.86 -16.57 23.40
N ALA A 513 -4.33 -17.68 22.86
CA ALA A 513 -3.11 -18.34 23.37
C ALA A 513 -1.85 -17.49 23.18
N GLU A 514 -1.73 -16.76 22.07
CA GLU A 514 -0.65 -15.79 21.87
C GLU A 514 -0.72 -14.67 22.90
N GLY A 515 -1.92 -14.12 23.14
CA GLY A 515 -2.16 -13.11 24.15
C GLY A 515 -1.72 -13.57 25.55
N HIS A 516 -2.02 -14.80 25.90
CA HIS A 516 -1.60 -15.39 27.18
C HIS A 516 -0.06 -15.49 27.28
N ARG A 517 0.61 -16.07 26.27
CA ARG A 517 2.09 -16.16 26.23
C ARG A 517 2.75 -14.79 26.34
N LEU A 518 2.17 -13.79 25.67
CA LEU A 518 2.67 -12.42 25.69
C LEU A 518 2.58 -11.81 27.10
N ILE A 519 1.48 -12.03 27.83
CA ILE A 519 1.30 -11.57 29.21
C ILE A 519 2.29 -12.24 30.15
N VAL A 520 2.44 -13.56 30.05
CA VAL A 520 3.39 -14.33 30.89
C VAL A 520 4.82 -13.82 30.71
N ASN A 521 5.20 -13.46 29.48
CA ASN A 521 6.53 -12.94 29.15
C ASN A 521 6.67 -11.43 29.42
N GLY A 522 5.68 -10.78 30.07
CA GLY A 522 5.74 -9.35 30.42
C GLY A 522 5.67 -8.39 29.22
N GLY A 523 5.26 -8.88 28.05
CA GLY A 523 5.21 -8.09 26.81
C GLY A 523 3.95 -7.22 26.64
N ALA A 524 2.96 -7.32 27.52
CA ALA A 524 1.71 -6.57 27.47
C ALA A 524 1.55 -5.62 28.64
N HIS A 525 1.01 -4.42 28.38
CA HIS A 525 0.79 -3.37 29.36
C HIS A 525 -0.58 -2.75 29.17
N VAL A 526 -1.17 -2.23 30.25
CA VAL A 526 -2.42 -1.47 30.23
C VAL A 526 -2.16 -0.05 30.76
N GLY A 527 -2.78 0.94 30.13
CA GLY A 527 -2.75 2.31 30.60
C GLY A 527 -3.58 2.46 31.87
N SER A 528 -3.01 3.12 32.88
CA SER A 528 -3.68 3.48 34.11
C SER A 528 -3.50 4.97 34.37
N MET A 529 -4.56 5.67 34.72
CA MET A 529 -4.49 7.03 35.20
C MET A 529 -4.14 6.96 36.71
N ALA A 530 -3.25 7.83 37.17
CA ALA A 530 -2.98 7.94 38.59
C ALA A 530 -4.24 8.45 39.32
N ASP A 531 -4.55 7.86 40.48
CA ASP A 531 -5.69 8.32 41.27
C ASP A 531 -5.51 9.81 41.61
N ALA A 532 -6.57 10.57 41.43
CA ALA A 532 -6.62 12.04 41.61
C ALA A 532 -6.24 12.55 43.05
N THR A 533 -5.85 11.66 43.96
CA THR A 533 -5.50 11.95 45.35
C THR A 533 -3.99 12.14 45.58
N GLN A 534 -3.15 11.99 44.55
CA GLN A 534 -1.71 12.25 44.69
C GLN A 534 -1.28 13.42 43.78
N GLU A 535 -0.57 14.37 44.35
CA GLU A 535 -0.09 15.64 43.79
C GLU A 535 0.84 15.56 42.55
N MET A 536 0.97 14.41 41.88
CA MET A 536 1.72 14.26 40.66
C MET A 536 0.79 13.85 39.50
N GLY A 537 0.21 14.85 38.90
CA GLY A 537 -0.21 14.95 37.52
C GLY A 537 -1.09 13.82 36.96
N ASP A 538 -2.18 14.22 36.34
CA ASP A 538 -3.12 13.50 35.45
C ASP A 538 -2.46 12.67 34.31
N ALA A 539 -1.21 12.20 34.44
CA ALA A 539 -0.46 11.59 33.40
C ALA A 539 -0.69 10.06 33.30
N LEU A 540 -0.93 9.58 32.12
CA LEU A 540 -1.07 8.16 31.85
C LEU A 540 0.23 7.41 32.16
N SER A 541 0.15 6.34 32.96
CA SER A 541 1.22 5.38 33.21
C SER A 541 0.87 4.02 32.61
N TYR A 542 1.89 3.25 32.20
CA TYR A 542 1.70 1.90 31.67
C TYR A 542 2.06 0.85 32.72
N VAL A 543 1.07 0.08 33.15
CA VAL A 543 1.24 -1.01 34.12
C VAL A 543 1.41 -2.33 33.37
N PRO A 544 2.44 -3.16 33.68
CA PRO A 544 2.58 -4.49 33.09
C PRO A 544 1.37 -5.36 33.42
N ILE A 545 0.72 -5.92 32.41
CA ILE A 545 -0.37 -6.86 32.61
C ILE A 545 0.22 -8.17 33.14
N LYS A 546 -0.35 -8.65 34.22
CA LYS A 546 -0.05 -9.96 34.82
C LYS A 546 -1.23 -10.89 34.59
N THR A 547 -1.10 -12.12 35.00
CA THR A 547 -2.19 -13.12 35.02
C THR A 547 -3.24 -12.75 36.07
N TRP A 548 -3.93 -11.62 35.84
CA TRP A 548 -4.97 -11.13 36.75
C TRP A 548 -6.32 -11.81 36.50
N PRO A 549 -7.19 -11.90 37.53
CA PRO A 549 -8.58 -12.35 37.34
C PRO A 549 -9.33 -11.46 36.36
N ALA A 550 -10.37 -12.00 35.76
CA ALA A 550 -11.17 -11.34 34.74
C ALA A 550 -11.84 -10.02 35.24
N ASN A 551 -12.21 -9.95 36.52
CA ASN A 551 -12.81 -8.76 37.13
C ASN A 551 -11.83 -7.58 37.28
N VAL A 552 -10.54 -7.78 37.05
CA VAL A 552 -9.53 -6.71 37.15
C VAL A 552 -9.55 -5.80 35.93
N THR A 553 -10.04 -6.28 34.80
CA THR A 553 -10.10 -5.45 33.56
C THR A 553 -10.93 -4.18 33.75
N GLU A 554 -11.99 -4.26 34.55
CA GLU A 554 -12.87 -3.12 34.79
C GLU A 554 -12.15 -1.93 35.48
N LYS A 555 -11.15 -2.22 36.32
CA LYS A 555 -10.36 -1.19 37.03
C LYS A 555 -9.49 -0.32 36.12
N PHE A 556 -9.24 -0.78 34.90
CA PHE A 556 -8.41 -0.10 33.91
C PHE A 556 -9.23 0.57 32.79
N ILE A 557 -10.56 0.62 32.98
CA ILE A 557 -11.44 1.36 32.09
C ILE A 557 -11.47 2.82 32.55
N ILE A 558 -10.96 3.69 31.71
CA ILE A 558 -10.89 5.14 31.96
C ILE A 558 -12.25 5.74 31.59
N ASP A 559 -12.84 6.53 32.50
CA ASP A 559 -14.14 7.20 32.35
C ASP A 559 -15.26 6.27 31.83
N ASN A 560 -15.19 5.01 32.23
CA ASN A 560 -16.18 3.96 31.88
C ASN A 560 -16.33 3.66 30.37
N GLN A 561 -15.48 4.24 29.52
CA GLN A 561 -15.59 4.17 28.06
C GLN A 561 -14.29 3.88 27.32
N LEU A 562 -13.12 4.03 27.94
CA LEU A 562 -11.84 3.87 27.26
C LEU A 562 -10.92 2.88 27.96
N MET A 563 -10.20 2.09 27.17
CA MET A 563 -9.08 1.28 27.65
C MET A 563 -7.90 1.46 26.71
N ILE A 564 -6.70 1.63 27.26
CA ILE A 564 -5.47 1.78 26.48
C ILE A 564 -4.59 0.56 26.72
N LEU A 565 -4.28 -0.19 25.68
CA LEU A 565 -3.43 -1.36 25.73
C LEU A 565 -2.15 -1.15 24.93
N ARG A 566 -1.02 -1.66 25.44
CA ARG A 566 0.28 -1.64 24.76
C ARG A 566 0.91 -3.02 24.73
N VAL A 567 1.38 -3.43 23.56
CA VAL A 567 2.14 -4.66 23.32
C VAL A 567 3.55 -4.30 22.86
N GLY A 568 4.54 -4.77 23.61
CA GLY A 568 5.94 -4.38 23.40
C GLY A 568 6.15 -2.87 23.57
N LYS A 569 7.12 -2.30 22.84
CA LYS A 569 7.44 -0.86 22.92
C LYS A 569 6.48 0.03 22.14
N TRP A 570 5.92 -0.46 21.02
CA TRP A 570 5.37 0.41 19.97
C TRP A 570 3.92 0.13 19.57
N LYS A 571 3.37 -1.05 19.83
CA LYS A 571 2.00 -1.39 19.44
C LYS A 571 1.03 -0.94 20.53
N VAL A 572 0.42 0.23 20.36
CA VAL A 572 -0.58 0.78 21.28
C VAL A 572 -1.94 0.84 20.59
N LYS A 573 -2.99 0.45 21.27
CA LYS A 573 -4.38 0.65 20.86
C LYS A 573 -5.19 1.34 21.94
N ILE A 574 -5.98 2.32 21.51
CA ILE A 574 -7.03 2.96 22.30
C ILE A 574 -8.33 2.29 21.92
N ILE A 575 -8.99 1.69 22.88
CA ILE A 575 -10.23 0.95 22.73
C ILE A 575 -11.36 1.80 23.27
N ARG A 576 -12.35 2.13 22.44
CA ARG A 576 -13.64 2.67 22.88
C ARG A 576 -14.54 1.52 23.26
N ILE A 577 -15.11 1.58 24.47
CA ILE A 577 -16.04 0.58 24.99
C ILE A 577 -17.44 1.18 24.89
N VAL A 578 -18.32 0.49 24.18
CA VAL A 578 -19.72 0.89 23.97
C VAL A 578 -20.66 -0.19 24.50
N SER A 579 -21.95 0.10 24.63
CA SER A 579 -22.93 -0.95 24.93
C SER A 579 -23.00 -1.95 23.79
N ASP A 580 -23.46 -3.16 24.08
CA ASP A 580 -23.57 -4.23 23.08
C ASP A 580 -24.58 -3.85 21.99
N GLU A 581 -25.67 -3.15 22.38
CA GLU A 581 -26.69 -2.63 21.46
C GLU A 581 -26.14 -1.51 20.57
N GLU A 582 -25.34 -0.59 21.11
CA GLU A 582 -24.69 0.48 20.34
C GLU A 582 -23.72 -0.12 19.33
N PHE A 583 -22.95 -1.15 19.73
CA PHE A 583 -22.01 -1.83 18.85
C PHE A 583 -22.71 -2.51 17.67
N GLU A 584 -23.84 -3.16 17.93
CA GLU A 584 -24.65 -3.82 16.91
C GLU A 584 -25.32 -2.80 15.98
N ALA A 585 -25.86 -1.71 16.53
CA ALA A 585 -26.45 -0.62 15.75
C ALA A 585 -25.44 0.07 14.82
N MET A 586 -24.16 0.10 15.20
CA MET A 586 -23.06 0.59 14.35
C MET A 586 -22.67 -0.38 13.21
N GLY A 587 -23.20 -1.61 13.20
CA GLY A 587 -22.84 -2.64 12.22
C GLY A 587 -21.38 -3.09 12.30
N LEU A 588 -20.72 -2.91 13.45
CA LEU A 588 -19.33 -3.26 13.65
C LEU A 588 -19.17 -4.76 13.97
N THR A 589 -18.00 -5.30 13.66
CA THR A 589 -17.60 -6.67 14.00
C THR A 589 -16.26 -6.66 14.73
N ALA A 590 -16.07 -7.60 15.65
CA ALA A 590 -14.81 -7.77 16.37
C ALA A 590 -14.48 -9.27 16.49
N PRO A 591 -13.22 -9.66 16.56
CA PRO A 591 -12.84 -11.04 16.84
C PRO A 591 -13.50 -11.54 18.15
N GLY A 592 -14.19 -12.65 18.09
CA GLY A 592 -14.93 -13.19 19.24
C GLY A 592 -16.33 -12.63 19.47
N TRP A 593 -16.83 -11.70 18.64
CA TRP A 593 -18.19 -11.19 18.73
C TRP A 593 -19.19 -12.21 18.21
N LYS A 594 -20.16 -12.60 19.07
CA LYS A 594 -21.17 -13.66 18.77
C LYS A 594 -20.56 -15.03 18.43
N GLU A 595 -19.29 -15.27 18.76
CA GLU A 595 -18.75 -16.65 18.72
C GLU A 595 -19.39 -17.49 19.84
N PRO A 596 -19.80 -18.74 19.55
CA PRO A 596 -20.31 -19.62 20.58
C PRO A 596 -19.24 -19.87 21.65
N VAL A 597 -19.58 -19.68 22.92
CA VAL A 597 -18.68 -19.94 24.04
C VAL A 597 -18.36 -21.43 24.08
N ASN A 598 -17.11 -21.78 23.83
CA ASN A 598 -16.66 -23.15 23.96
C ASN A 598 -16.53 -23.51 25.47
N PRO A 599 -17.32 -24.48 25.99
CA PRO A 599 -17.25 -24.86 27.40
C PRO A 599 -15.84 -25.31 27.86
N GLN A 600 -15.04 -25.86 26.96
CA GLN A 600 -13.68 -26.28 27.25
C GLN A 600 -12.74 -25.09 27.51
N GLU A 601 -12.89 -23.97 26.82
CA GLU A 601 -12.11 -22.76 27.08
C GLU A 601 -12.36 -22.17 28.48
N TYR A 602 -13.55 -22.32 29.00
CA TYR A 602 -13.88 -21.84 30.35
C TYR A 602 -13.18 -22.67 31.46
N GLU A 603 -13.06 -23.97 31.26
CA GLU A 603 -12.33 -24.85 32.19
C GLU A 603 -10.81 -24.70 32.02
N GLU A 604 -10.31 -24.48 30.82
CA GLU A 604 -8.88 -24.16 30.59
C GLU A 604 -8.49 -22.85 31.27
N ASP A 605 -9.28 -21.80 31.20
CA ASP A 605 -9.05 -20.54 31.88
C ASP A 605 -9.01 -20.71 33.41
N LYS A 606 -9.90 -21.52 33.99
CA LYS A 606 -9.86 -21.85 35.43
C LYS A 606 -8.61 -22.65 35.82
N ASN A 607 -8.15 -23.56 34.98
CA ASN A 607 -6.98 -24.39 35.25
C ASN A 607 -5.67 -23.61 35.09
N LEU A 608 -5.57 -22.70 34.13
CA LEU A 608 -4.49 -21.73 33.99
C LEU A 608 -4.32 -20.89 35.28
N PHE A 609 -5.43 -20.56 35.93
CA PHE A 609 -5.44 -19.78 37.17
C PHE A 609 -5.03 -20.60 38.39
N LYS A 610 -5.36 -21.90 38.45
CA LYS A 610 -4.96 -22.81 39.54
C LYS A 610 -3.46 -23.08 39.54
N ASN A 611 -2.84 -23.19 38.38
CA ASN A 611 -1.44 -23.46 38.23
C ASN A 611 -0.51 -22.28 38.60
N THR A 612 -1.02 -21.03 38.47
CA THR A 612 -0.28 -19.83 38.92
C THR A 612 -0.26 -19.63 40.41
N LYS A 613 -1.18 -20.22 41.17
CA LYS A 613 -1.13 -20.27 42.67
C LYS A 613 0.00 -21.09 43.24
N LYS A 614 0.63 -21.98 42.48
CA LYS A 614 1.77 -22.85 42.91
C LYS A 614 3.14 -22.17 42.80
N ILE A 615 3.25 -20.98 42.19
CA ILE A 615 4.50 -20.22 42.20
C ILE A 615 4.56 -19.49 43.53
N LYS A 616 5.38 -19.98 44.43
CA LYS A 616 5.55 -19.55 45.83
C LYS A 616 5.66 -18.03 45.99
N GLY A 617 4.80 -17.48 46.83
CA GLY A 617 5.21 -16.46 47.79
C GLY A 617 5.17 -15.00 47.42
N HIS A 618 4.56 -14.56 46.30
CA HIS A 618 4.34 -13.15 46.11
C HIS A 618 2.84 -12.80 46.32
N LYS A 619 2.56 -12.21 47.47
CA LYS A 619 1.28 -11.56 47.75
C LYS A 619 1.07 -10.48 46.67
N VAL A 620 0.09 -10.67 45.81
CA VAL A 620 -0.37 -9.67 44.86
C VAL A 620 -0.96 -8.53 45.66
N LYS A 621 -0.21 -7.43 45.84
CA LYS A 621 -0.78 -6.17 46.28
C LYS A 621 -1.55 -5.59 45.10
N LEU A 622 -2.85 -5.63 45.18
CA LEU A 622 -3.74 -4.89 44.29
C LEU A 622 -3.47 -3.37 44.46
N PRO A 623 -3.51 -2.56 43.41
CA PRO A 623 -3.43 -1.11 43.54
C PRO A 623 -4.71 -0.61 44.21
N GLY A 624 -4.61 -0.37 45.49
CA GLY A 624 -5.60 0.19 46.39
C GLY A 624 -4.88 0.46 47.68
N ASN A 625 -4.49 1.70 47.91
CA ASN A 625 -3.98 2.29 49.18
C ASN A 625 -2.67 1.72 49.71
N SER A 626 -1.55 1.83 48.99
CA SER A 626 -0.26 2.21 49.55
C SER A 626 0.84 2.19 48.48
N MET A 627 1.49 3.31 48.26
CA MET A 627 2.73 3.40 47.49
C MET A 627 3.86 2.57 48.11
N PRO A 628 4.72 1.92 47.33
CA PRO A 628 5.99 1.47 47.86
C PRO A 628 6.91 2.66 48.08
N LYS A 629 7.43 2.80 49.29
CA LYS A 629 8.53 3.71 49.60
C LYS A 629 9.70 3.40 48.64
N GLN A 630 10.19 4.44 48.01
CA GLN A 630 11.39 4.37 47.18
C GLN A 630 12.58 4.01 48.03
N GLY A 631 13.09 2.79 47.88
CA GLY A 631 14.45 2.45 48.30
C GLY A 631 15.41 2.62 47.09
N PRO A 632 16.72 2.80 47.34
CA PRO A 632 17.66 3.13 46.27
C PRO A 632 17.69 2.06 45.20
N VAL A 633 17.60 2.47 43.93
CA VAL A 633 17.70 1.63 42.76
C VAL A 633 19.11 1.07 42.67
N LYS A 634 19.27 -0.21 42.99
CA LYS A 634 20.48 -0.97 42.58
C LYS A 634 20.37 -1.27 41.08
N VAL A 635 21.23 -0.64 40.32
CA VAL A 635 21.48 -0.98 38.92
C VAL A 635 22.18 -2.31 38.91
N VAL A 636 21.50 -3.38 38.51
CA VAL A 636 22.12 -4.67 38.23
C VAL A 636 22.47 -4.67 36.74
N SER A 637 23.75 -4.60 36.45
CA SER A 637 24.30 -4.80 35.11
C SER A 637 24.11 -6.25 34.69
N LEU A 638 23.37 -6.47 33.61
CA LEU A 638 23.20 -7.79 32.97
C LEU A 638 24.26 -7.98 31.87
N PHE A 639 25.53 -8.09 32.27
CA PHE A 639 26.57 -8.72 31.44
C PHE A 639 27.37 -9.67 32.35
N PRO A 640 27.58 -10.94 31.98
CA PRO A 640 28.46 -11.82 32.70
C PRO A 640 29.91 -11.43 32.43
N GLU A 641 30.66 -11.14 33.48
CA GLU A 641 32.10 -10.97 33.46
C GLU A 641 32.77 -12.30 33.06
N ARG A 642 33.71 -12.20 32.16
CA ARG A 642 34.66 -13.27 31.88
C ARG A 642 35.63 -13.38 33.03
N THR A 643 35.67 -14.53 33.72
CA THR A 643 36.78 -14.92 34.59
C THR A 643 37.76 -15.74 33.81
N ASP A 644 38.97 -15.23 33.64
CA ASP A 644 40.16 -15.97 33.26
C ASP A 644 40.53 -16.96 34.38
N GLY A 645 40.87 -18.20 34.00
CA GLY A 645 41.34 -19.21 34.93
C GLY A 645 41.91 -20.42 34.22
N SER A 646 43.21 -20.32 33.84
CA SER A 646 44.28 -21.30 33.73
C SER A 646 43.97 -22.80 33.64
N ALA A 647 44.43 -23.38 32.53
CA ALA A 647 45.25 -24.60 32.33
C ALA A 647 45.03 -25.83 33.21
N GLN A 648 44.72 -26.96 32.61
CA GLN A 648 45.53 -28.16 32.63
C GLN A 648 45.05 -29.23 31.66
N GLU A 649 46.01 -29.89 31.10
CA GLU A 649 46.05 -30.95 30.11
C GLU A 649 45.25 -32.21 30.47
N ALA A 650 44.71 -32.90 29.46
CA ALA A 650 44.90 -34.33 29.29
C ALA A 650 44.42 -34.76 27.89
N GLU A 651 45.38 -35.33 27.18
CA GLU A 651 45.34 -36.15 25.97
C GLU A 651 44.22 -37.18 25.95
N GLN A 652 43.65 -37.42 24.80
CA GLN A 652 43.58 -38.73 24.13
C GLN A 652 42.80 -38.63 22.83
N SER A 653 43.52 -38.77 21.72
CA SER A 653 43.00 -39.24 20.43
C SER A 653 42.84 -40.77 20.48
N PRO A 654 42.04 -41.40 19.59
CA PRO A 654 42.66 -41.95 18.37
C PRO A 654 41.86 -41.86 17.07
N GLU A 655 42.66 -41.73 16.01
CA GLU A 655 42.72 -42.50 14.76
C GLU A 655 41.45 -42.63 13.90
N SER A 656 41.49 -41.99 12.75
CA SER A 656 41.89 -42.46 11.40
C SER A 656 40.92 -43.42 10.72
N ASN A 657 40.38 -42.96 9.60
CA ASN A 657 40.58 -43.72 8.35
C ASN A 657 40.29 -42.87 7.11
N SER A 658 41.36 -42.68 6.38
CA SER A 658 41.44 -42.23 4.99
C SER A 658 40.83 -43.24 4.05
N LYS A 659 40.19 -42.78 2.98
CA LYS A 659 40.45 -43.30 1.63
C LYS A 659 40.11 -42.26 0.57
N SER A 660 41.17 -41.81 -0.04
CA SER A 660 41.29 -41.19 -1.36
C SER A 660 40.81 -42.14 -2.46
N GLU A 661 40.19 -41.61 -3.47
CA GLU A 661 40.40 -42.03 -4.87
C GLU A 661 39.84 -40.98 -5.83
N THR A 662 40.70 -40.24 -6.46
CA THR A 662 40.65 -39.81 -7.86
C THR A 662 41.54 -40.75 -8.64
N PRO A 663 41.55 -40.92 -9.99
CA PRO A 663 41.20 -39.95 -11.05
C PRO A 663 40.69 -40.52 -12.40
N SER A 664 40.77 -39.67 -13.37
CA SER A 664 40.98 -39.82 -14.84
C SER A 664 39.74 -39.94 -15.71
N SER A 665 39.49 -38.91 -16.52
CA SER A 665 39.85 -38.67 -17.92
C SER A 665 39.37 -39.71 -18.92
N ALA A 666 38.51 -39.31 -19.84
CA ALA A 666 38.75 -39.18 -21.28
C ALA A 666 37.47 -39.40 -22.11
N SER A 667 37.21 -38.40 -22.89
CA SER A 667 36.78 -38.41 -24.33
C SER A 667 35.83 -39.49 -24.84
N SER A 668 34.64 -39.10 -25.24
CA SER A 668 34.17 -39.14 -26.66
C SER A 668 32.98 -38.19 -26.82
#